data_097dcfad1557d9676318f4cfb5fae459
#
_entry.id   097dcfad1557d9676318f4cfb5fae459
#
_cell.length_a   1.000
_cell.length_b   1.000
_cell.length_c   1.000
_cell.angle_alpha   90.00
_cell.angle_beta   90.00
_cell.angle_gamma   90.00
#
_symmetry.space_group_name_H-M   'P 1'
#
loop_
_entity.id
_entity.type
_entity.pdbx_description
1 polymer ?
#
loop_
_entity_poly.entity_id
_entity_poly.type
_entity_poly.pdbx_seq_one_letter_code
_entity_poly.pdbx_strand_id
1 'polypeptide(L)'
;MMWLRTFLRIFLLMVPYGSVSTTSSRTFEIDFEHNCFRKDGQPFRYISGSIHYSRVPQYYWKDRLLKMKMAGLDAIYTYVPWNFHETKPGVYNFSGDHDIESFLKLANEIGLLVILRAGPYICAEWDMGGLPAWLLAKESIVLRSSDPDYLQAVDNWMGVFLPKMKPLLYHNGGPIISVQVENEYGSYFTCDYNYLRHLLQLFRHHLGDEVVLFTTDGSGLQYVRCGTIQGLYTTVDFGPGSNVTETFSVQRYCEPKGPLVNSEFYTGWLDHWGEPHSVVATEMVTKSLDQILAHGANVNMYMFIGGTNFGYWNGANTPYAPQPTSYDYDAPLSEAGDLTDKYFAVREVIKKYKQIPEGPIPPTTPKYAYGEIKMEKVKTVTEALDILASHGAIQGTYPLTFDQMKQYFGFVLYRTTLPINCSNPTTLTALSNGVRDRAYVTVNGVPQGVLERDKQTAINVTGVAGAELDLLVESMGRVNFGRYNNDFKGLLTNVTLNGELLVNWTMYPLDIDSAVNGGLLSTIHIPYASAFSAPMFYKGSLIIPTGIPDLPQDTFIQFPGWTKGQIWINGFNLGRYWPVRGPQVTLYVPRSILTTTLVNNITVLELENSPCNSGKCVVEFVDKPVLNKVKQIVDEHKFSKEKFLK
;
A
#
# COMPACT_ATOMS: atom_id res chain seq x y z
N MET A 1 64.14 -43.32 69.30
CA MET A 1 63.12 -44.27 68.89
C MET A 1 61.83 -43.50 68.61
N MET A 2 61.62 -43.11 67.40
CA MET A 2 60.40 -42.45 67.05
C MET A 2 60.04 -42.76 65.58
N TRP A 3 58.93 -43.34 65.37
CA TRP A 3 58.45 -43.76 64.06
C TRP A 3 57.86 -42.55 63.31
N LEU A 4 58.35 -42.31 62.08
CA LEU A 4 57.83 -41.28 61.16
C LEU A 4 56.83 -41.97 60.25
N ARG A 5 55.52 -41.62 60.30
CA ARG A 5 54.52 -42.07 59.32
C ARG A 5 54.30 -40.96 58.29
N THR A 6 54.66 -41.26 57.07
CA THR A 6 54.41 -40.41 55.91
C THR A 6 52.97 -40.66 55.37
N PHE A 7 52.14 -39.61 55.39
CA PHE A 7 50.84 -39.61 54.76
C PHE A 7 50.97 -39.08 53.31
N LEU A 8 50.72 -39.98 52.35
CA LEU A 8 50.61 -39.62 50.92
C LEU A 8 49.19 -39.05 50.67
N ARG A 9 49.04 -37.74 50.40
CA ARG A 9 47.80 -37.14 49.95
C ARG A 9 47.74 -37.23 48.45
N ILE A 10 46.79 -38.03 47.90
CA ILE A 10 46.43 -38.07 46.50
C ILE A 10 45.48 -36.88 46.26
N PHE A 11 45.93 -35.87 45.48
CA PHE A 11 45.08 -34.82 44.95
C PHE A 11 44.41 -35.34 43.67
N LEU A 12 43.11 -35.65 43.72
CA LEU A 12 42.27 -35.83 42.55
C LEU A 12 42.00 -34.45 41.96
N LEU A 13 42.60 -34.14 40.83
CA LEU A 13 42.25 -33.02 39.98
C LEU A 13 40.89 -33.35 39.31
N MET A 14 39.80 -32.80 39.83
CA MET A 14 38.53 -32.70 39.09
C MET A 14 38.72 -31.66 38.00
N VAL A 15 38.84 -32.12 36.76
CA VAL A 15 38.68 -31.28 35.56
C VAL A 15 37.21 -31.03 35.42
N PRO A 16 36.71 -29.76 35.43
CA PRO A 16 35.32 -29.49 35.14
C PRO A 16 35.10 -29.82 33.66
N TYR A 17 34.22 -30.80 33.38
CA TYR A 17 33.63 -30.96 32.07
C TYR A 17 32.79 -29.68 31.80
N GLY A 18 33.42 -28.76 31.09
CA GLY A 18 32.67 -27.66 30.47
C GLY A 18 31.67 -28.29 29.50
N SER A 19 30.40 -28.20 29.80
CA SER A 19 29.34 -28.44 28.83
C SER A 19 29.53 -27.45 27.69
N VAL A 20 30.12 -27.89 26.59
CA VAL A 20 30.05 -27.18 25.32
C VAL A 20 28.57 -27.13 24.96
N SER A 21 27.95 -26.02 25.27
CA SER A 21 26.63 -25.68 24.71
C SER A 21 26.85 -25.59 23.21
N THR A 22 26.58 -26.66 22.49
CA THR A 22 26.39 -26.59 21.05
C THR A 22 25.14 -25.76 20.83
N THR A 23 25.31 -24.46 20.59
CA THR A 23 24.28 -23.65 19.99
C THR A 23 23.96 -24.33 18.66
N SER A 24 22.84 -25.06 18.59
CA SER A 24 22.37 -25.63 17.34
C SER A 24 22.23 -24.48 16.37
N SER A 25 22.96 -24.52 15.25
CA SER A 25 22.85 -23.49 14.22
C SER A 25 21.40 -23.48 13.71
N ARG A 26 20.75 -22.31 13.75
CA ARG A 26 19.41 -22.12 13.19
C ARG A 26 19.50 -22.24 11.67
N THR A 27 18.75 -23.15 11.08
CA THR A 27 18.76 -23.40 9.63
C THR A 27 17.34 -23.38 9.07
N PHE A 28 17.24 -22.88 7.85
CA PHE A 28 16.02 -23.01 7.05
C PHE A 28 16.42 -23.26 5.60
N GLU A 29 15.99 -24.38 5.04
CA GLU A 29 16.43 -24.84 3.73
C GLU A 29 15.35 -25.62 2.98
N ILE A 30 15.54 -25.80 1.67
CA ILE A 30 14.69 -26.66 0.84
C ILE A 30 15.28 -28.07 0.84
N ASP A 31 14.46 -29.05 1.21
CA ASP A 31 14.76 -30.47 1.06
C ASP A 31 14.11 -30.98 -0.24
N PHE A 32 14.92 -31.06 -1.28
CA PHE A 32 14.48 -31.55 -2.60
C PHE A 32 14.21 -33.07 -2.60
N GLU A 33 14.83 -33.82 -1.71
CA GLU A 33 14.63 -35.25 -1.64
C GLU A 33 13.24 -35.62 -1.06
N HIS A 34 12.84 -34.90 0.00
CA HIS A 34 11.58 -35.15 0.69
C HIS A 34 10.46 -34.15 0.30
N ASN A 35 10.71 -33.26 -0.68
CA ASN A 35 9.75 -32.26 -1.19
C ASN A 35 9.14 -31.37 -0.09
N CYS A 36 9.96 -30.91 0.84
CA CYS A 36 9.53 -30.04 1.94
C CYS A 36 10.58 -28.96 2.26
N PHE A 37 10.22 -28.03 3.13
CA PHE A 37 11.21 -27.22 3.83
C PHE A 37 11.74 -28.01 5.04
N ARG A 38 12.98 -27.70 5.45
CA ARG A 38 13.52 -28.07 6.75
C ARG A 38 13.83 -26.83 7.57
N LYS A 39 13.41 -26.86 8.81
CA LYS A 39 13.73 -25.85 9.82
C LYS A 39 14.46 -26.53 10.97
N ASP A 40 15.69 -26.11 11.24
CA ASP A 40 16.55 -26.72 12.27
C ASP A 40 16.69 -28.23 12.09
N GLY A 41 16.84 -28.67 10.83
CA GLY A 41 16.98 -30.07 10.44
C GLY A 41 15.69 -30.90 10.47
N GLN A 42 14.54 -30.32 10.87
CA GLN A 42 13.25 -31.03 10.90
C GLN A 42 12.37 -30.63 9.73
N PRO A 43 11.58 -31.56 9.17
CA PRO A 43 10.58 -31.21 8.16
C PRO A 43 9.65 -30.11 8.66
N PHE A 44 9.42 -29.12 7.82
CA PHE A 44 8.62 -27.94 8.19
C PHE A 44 7.69 -27.52 7.05
N ARG A 45 6.46 -27.20 7.41
CA ARG A 45 5.47 -26.57 6.54
C ARG A 45 4.91 -25.36 7.27
N TYR A 46 4.87 -24.22 6.61
CA TYR A 46 4.25 -23.03 7.18
C TYR A 46 2.85 -22.79 6.62
N ILE A 47 1.99 -22.25 7.47
CA ILE A 47 0.74 -21.58 7.13
C ILE A 47 0.92 -20.11 7.50
N SER A 48 0.75 -19.23 6.54
CA SER A 48 1.08 -17.81 6.71
C SER A 48 -0.02 -16.90 6.18
N GLY A 49 0.08 -15.62 6.53
CA GLY A 49 -0.81 -14.59 6.05
C GLY A 49 -0.05 -13.29 5.77
N SER A 50 -0.54 -12.51 4.83
CA SER A 50 0.02 -11.21 4.48
C SER A 50 -0.52 -10.10 5.36
N ILE A 51 0.39 -9.29 5.86
CA ILE A 51 0.18 -8.01 6.52
C ILE A 51 1.21 -7.01 6.00
N HIS A 52 0.78 -5.84 5.57
CA HIS A 52 1.68 -4.78 5.14
C HIS A 52 1.85 -3.77 6.28
N TYR A 53 3.06 -3.69 6.87
CA TYR A 53 3.35 -2.72 7.94
C TYR A 53 3.08 -1.27 7.49
N SER A 54 3.21 -0.99 6.20
CA SER A 54 2.94 0.32 5.59
C SER A 54 1.44 0.70 5.57
N ARG A 55 0.54 -0.27 5.74
CA ARG A 55 -0.92 -0.09 5.75
C ARG A 55 -1.57 -0.20 7.12
N VAL A 56 -0.77 -0.49 8.15
CA VAL A 56 -1.23 -0.62 9.54
C VAL A 56 -0.39 0.32 10.40
N PRO A 57 -1.00 1.23 11.17
CA PRO A 57 -0.23 2.09 12.07
C PRO A 57 0.65 1.30 13.03
N GLN A 58 1.86 1.77 13.29
CA GLN A 58 2.82 1.14 14.21
C GLN A 58 2.18 0.78 15.55
N TYR A 59 1.32 1.65 16.06
CA TYR A 59 0.57 1.44 17.29
C TYR A 59 -0.18 0.11 17.34
N TYR A 60 -0.65 -0.40 16.19
CA TYR A 60 -1.45 -1.61 16.07
C TYR A 60 -0.69 -2.86 15.60
N TRP A 61 0.58 -2.78 15.28
CA TRP A 61 1.34 -3.93 14.80
C TRP A 61 1.24 -5.13 15.73
N LYS A 62 1.43 -4.90 17.05
CA LYS A 62 1.38 -5.96 18.04
C LYS A 62 0.01 -6.65 18.12
N ASP A 63 -1.07 -5.87 18.12
CA ASP A 63 -2.44 -6.41 18.17
C ASP A 63 -2.73 -7.29 16.95
N ARG A 64 -2.39 -6.79 15.75
CA ARG A 64 -2.63 -7.52 14.49
C ARG A 64 -1.79 -8.79 14.40
N LEU A 65 -0.52 -8.72 14.74
CA LEU A 65 0.38 -9.88 14.75
C LEU A 65 -0.05 -10.94 15.77
N LEU A 66 -0.51 -10.54 16.96
CA LEU A 66 -1.06 -11.47 17.96
C LEU A 66 -2.31 -12.18 17.44
N LYS A 67 -3.24 -11.46 16.80
CA LYS A 67 -4.44 -12.04 16.18
C LYS A 67 -4.06 -13.06 15.09
N MET A 68 -3.05 -12.76 14.28
CA MET A 68 -2.52 -13.66 13.26
C MET A 68 -1.89 -14.91 13.90
N LYS A 69 -1.11 -14.77 14.96
CA LYS A 69 -0.55 -15.89 15.73
C LYS A 69 -1.65 -16.77 16.31
N MET A 70 -2.68 -16.18 16.90
CA MET A 70 -3.81 -16.89 17.52
C MET A 70 -4.73 -17.57 16.49
N ALA A 71 -4.69 -17.15 15.21
CA ALA A 71 -5.32 -17.87 14.13
C ALA A 71 -4.63 -19.19 13.78
N GLY A 72 -3.42 -19.41 14.29
CA GLY A 72 -2.60 -20.60 14.02
C GLY A 72 -1.53 -20.38 12.96
N LEU A 73 -1.24 -19.16 12.56
CA LEU A 73 -0.19 -18.88 11.58
C LEU A 73 1.20 -19.15 12.16
N ASP A 74 2.09 -19.69 11.31
CA ASP A 74 3.51 -19.89 11.60
C ASP A 74 4.35 -18.68 11.23
N ALA A 75 3.92 -17.98 10.20
CA ALA A 75 4.67 -16.89 9.58
C ALA A 75 3.76 -15.80 9.04
N ILE A 76 4.36 -14.65 8.78
CA ILE A 76 3.77 -13.57 8.02
C ILE A 76 4.54 -13.35 6.71
N TYR A 77 3.83 -12.88 5.69
CA TYR A 77 4.40 -12.26 4.50
C TYR A 77 4.23 -10.75 4.61
N THR A 78 5.27 -9.99 4.29
CA THR A 78 5.17 -8.54 4.18
C THR A 78 5.94 -8.02 2.98
N TYR A 79 5.32 -7.12 2.22
CA TYR A 79 5.98 -6.37 1.16
C TYR A 79 6.73 -5.17 1.70
N VAL A 80 7.78 -4.78 1.00
CA VAL A 80 8.56 -3.58 1.28
C VAL A 80 8.39 -2.59 0.12
N PRO A 81 7.55 -1.56 0.26
CA PRO A 81 7.41 -0.55 -0.78
C PRO A 81 8.65 0.35 -0.80
N TRP A 82 9.42 0.31 -1.87
CA TRP A 82 10.60 1.16 -2.01
C TRP A 82 10.27 2.65 -1.91
N ASN A 83 9.21 3.10 -2.62
CA ASN A 83 8.78 4.50 -2.60
C ASN A 83 8.27 5.00 -1.25
N PHE A 84 7.91 4.11 -0.33
CA PHE A 84 7.54 4.46 1.04
C PHE A 84 8.74 4.87 1.88
N HIS A 85 9.89 4.28 1.61
CA HIS A 85 11.14 4.55 2.31
C HIS A 85 12.02 5.60 1.64
N GLU A 86 11.99 5.72 0.31
CA GLU A 86 12.78 6.67 -0.48
C GLU A 86 11.86 7.52 -1.36
N THR A 87 11.18 8.48 -0.75
CA THR A 87 10.24 9.38 -1.45
C THR A 87 10.93 10.37 -2.39
N LYS A 88 12.21 10.68 -2.12
CA LYS A 88 13.10 11.48 -2.97
C LYS A 88 14.44 10.74 -3.11
N PRO A 89 15.14 10.86 -4.23
CA PRO A 89 16.41 10.16 -4.45
C PRO A 89 17.40 10.40 -3.31
N GLY A 90 17.89 9.33 -2.68
CA GLY A 90 18.87 9.37 -1.61
C GLY A 90 18.35 9.84 -0.24
N VAL A 91 17.06 10.07 -0.09
CA VAL A 91 16.43 10.47 1.18
C VAL A 91 15.61 9.30 1.72
N TYR A 92 16.13 8.64 2.74
CA TYR A 92 15.55 7.43 3.31
C TYR A 92 14.86 7.70 4.64
N ASN A 93 13.71 7.04 4.86
CA ASN A 93 12.98 7.04 6.12
C ASN A 93 12.72 5.61 6.59
N PHE A 94 13.19 5.29 7.81
CA PHE A 94 12.98 4.02 8.51
C PHE A 94 12.50 4.24 9.95
N SER A 95 11.75 5.32 10.21
CA SER A 95 11.26 5.68 11.55
C SER A 95 9.73 5.68 11.62
N GLY A 96 9.17 5.52 12.81
CA GLY A 96 7.72 5.49 13.02
C GLY A 96 7.06 4.37 12.23
N ASP A 97 6.02 4.67 11.47
CA ASP A 97 5.32 3.70 10.61
C ASP A 97 6.21 3.11 9.50
N HIS A 98 7.40 3.71 9.24
CA HIS A 98 8.40 3.23 8.29
C HIS A 98 9.45 2.31 8.93
N ASP A 99 9.39 2.03 10.23
CA ASP A 99 10.38 1.21 10.96
C ASP A 99 10.12 -0.29 10.78
N ILE A 100 10.47 -0.80 9.60
CA ILE A 100 10.34 -2.22 9.28
C ILE A 100 11.19 -3.11 10.22
N GLU A 101 12.36 -2.65 10.66
CA GLU A 101 13.21 -3.44 11.56
C GLU A 101 12.49 -3.73 12.88
N SER A 102 11.85 -2.72 13.47
CA SER A 102 11.03 -2.90 14.68
C SER A 102 9.82 -3.79 14.44
N PHE A 103 9.16 -3.67 13.27
CA PHE A 103 8.05 -4.55 12.90
C PHE A 103 8.48 -6.02 12.84
N LEU A 104 9.61 -6.32 12.20
CA LEU A 104 10.12 -7.69 12.09
C LEU A 104 10.62 -8.25 13.43
N LYS A 105 11.25 -7.43 14.26
CA LYS A 105 11.63 -7.81 15.64
C LYS A 105 10.42 -8.16 16.48
N LEU A 106 9.35 -7.37 16.36
CA LEU A 106 8.09 -7.63 17.04
C LEU A 106 7.45 -8.95 16.59
N ALA A 107 7.47 -9.27 15.30
CA ALA A 107 7.02 -10.56 14.78
C ALA A 107 7.82 -11.71 15.43
N ASN A 108 9.15 -11.57 15.52
CA ASN A 108 10.02 -12.54 16.18
C ASN A 108 9.69 -12.73 17.68
N GLU A 109 9.46 -11.65 18.40
CA GLU A 109 9.06 -11.69 19.84
C GLU A 109 7.73 -12.44 20.04
N ILE A 110 6.79 -12.28 19.13
CA ILE A 110 5.49 -12.97 19.15
C ILE A 110 5.63 -14.45 18.74
N GLY A 111 6.77 -14.83 18.14
CA GLY A 111 7.03 -16.18 17.66
C GLY A 111 6.44 -16.42 16.27
N LEU A 112 6.35 -15.41 15.43
CA LEU A 112 6.03 -15.49 14.02
C LEU A 112 7.31 -15.42 13.19
N LEU A 113 7.45 -16.35 12.26
CA LEU A 113 8.47 -16.27 11.22
C LEU A 113 8.06 -15.24 10.17
N VAL A 114 9.01 -14.83 9.34
CA VAL A 114 8.79 -13.83 8.29
C VAL A 114 9.25 -14.35 6.94
N ILE A 115 8.40 -14.21 5.95
CA ILE A 115 8.77 -14.27 4.55
C ILE A 115 8.76 -12.83 4.02
N LEU A 116 9.94 -12.32 3.68
CA LEU A 116 10.13 -10.94 3.27
C LEU A 116 9.99 -10.82 1.76
N ARG A 117 9.09 -9.96 1.30
CA ARG A 117 8.88 -9.69 -0.12
C ARG A 117 9.56 -8.35 -0.47
N ALA A 118 10.86 -8.44 -0.77
CA ALA A 118 11.76 -7.28 -0.82
C ALA A 118 11.64 -6.42 -2.09
N GLY A 119 10.98 -6.92 -3.12
CA GLY A 119 10.87 -6.21 -4.39
C GLY A 119 12.10 -6.38 -5.29
N PRO A 120 12.51 -5.33 -6.03
CA PRO A 120 12.18 -3.90 -5.89
C PRO A 120 10.75 -3.49 -6.27
N TYR A 121 10.11 -4.22 -7.18
CA TYR A 121 8.69 -4.07 -7.52
C TYR A 121 7.85 -5.06 -6.71
N ILE A 122 6.72 -4.60 -6.16
CA ILE A 122 5.89 -5.39 -5.25
C ILE A 122 4.42 -5.54 -5.69
N CYS A 123 3.94 -4.83 -6.70
CA CYS A 123 2.51 -4.77 -7.06
C CYS A 123 1.65 -4.21 -5.91
N ALA A 124 0.98 -5.07 -5.17
CA ALA A 124 0.31 -4.84 -3.88
C ALA A 124 -0.80 -3.77 -3.89
N GLU A 125 -1.34 -3.40 -5.04
CA GLU A 125 -2.28 -2.26 -5.19
C GLU A 125 -1.74 -0.98 -4.52
N TRP A 126 -0.41 -0.86 -4.50
CA TRP A 126 0.34 0.26 -3.98
C TRP A 126 0.81 1.15 -5.13
N ASP A 127 0.92 2.45 -4.90
CA ASP A 127 1.33 3.42 -5.92
C ASP A 127 2.56 2.94 -6.70
N MET A 128 2.45 2.85 -8.03
CA MET A 128 3.48 2.40 -8.97
C MET A 128 4.08 1.00 -8.65
N GLY A 129 3.33 0.15 -7.93
CA GLY A 129 3.83 -1.15 -7.49
C GLY A 129 5.03 -1.07 -6.55
N GLY A 130 5.12 0.00 -5.77
CA GLY A 130 6.20 0.27 -4.82
C GLY A 130 7.44 0.92 -5.43
N LEU A 131 7.53 1.05 -6.75
CA LEU A 131 8.64 1.75 -7.40
C LEU A 131 8.52 3.26 -7.19
N PRO A 132 9.62 3.99 -6.93
CA PRO A 132 9.57 5.44 -6.77
C PRO A 132 9.23 6.17 -8.08
N ALA A 133 8.30 7.11 -8.01
CA ALA A 133 7.91 7.91 -9.17
C ALA A 133 9.03 8.80 -9.72
N TRP A 134 10.03 9.15 -8.88
CA TRP A 134 11.18 9.93 -9.34
C TRP A 134 12.06 9.21 -10.37
N LEU A 135 11.92 7.88 -10.52
CA LEU A 135 12.52 7.13 -11.63
C LEU A 135 12.03 7.63 -13.00
N LEU A 136 10.80 8.12 -13.07
CA LEU A 136 10.18 8.64 -14.30
C LEU A 136 10.72 10.02 -14.72
N ALA A 137 11.60 10.63 -13.95
CA ALA A 137 12.30 11.86 -14.37
C ALA A 137 13.11 11.65 -15.66
N LYS A 138 13.55 10.42 -15.92
CA LYS A 138 14.06 9.98 -17.21
C LYS A 138 12.93 9.32 -18.00
N GLU A 139 12.33 10.05 -18.93
CA GLU A 139 11.17 9.58 -19.72
C GLU A 139 11.41 8.27 -20.47
N SER A 140 12.66 8.03 -20.90
CA SER A 140 13.05 6.82 -21.63
C SER A 140 13.41 5.62 -20.74
N ILE A 141 13.28 5.73 -19.42
CA ILE A 141 13.63 4.65 -18.49
C ILE A 141 12.76 3.40 -18.75
N VAL A 142 13.40 2.26 -18.83
CA VAL A 142 12.70 0.96 -18.91
C VAL A 142 12.74 0.30 -17.55
N LEU A 143 11.65 0.42 -16.82
CA LEU A 143 11.51 -0.18 -15.49
C LEU A 143 11.53 -1.70 -15.59
N ARG A 144 11.95 -2.37 -14.49
CA ARG A 144 11.96 -3.82 -14.37
C ARG A 144 12.70 -4.48 -15.54
N SER A 145 13.89 -3.98 -15.84
CA SER A 145 14.76 -4.44 -16.92
C SER A 145 16.23 -4.21 -16.58
N SER A 146 17.13 -4.60 -17.48
CA SER A 146 18.56 -4.27 -17.38
C SER A 146 18.91 -2.86 -17.89
N ASP A 147 17.95 -1.94 -17.95
CA ASP A 147 18.23 -0.51 -18.18
C ASP A 147 19.25 -0.02 -17.13
N PRO A 148 20.41 0.54 -17.56
CA PRO A 148 21.48 0.90 -16.63
C PRO A 148 21.07 1.90 -15.55
N ASP A 149 20.19 2.86 -15.86
CA ASP A 149 19.74 3.86 -14.90
C ASP A 149 18.77 3.24 -13.88
N TYR A 150 17.92 2.32 -14.32
CA TYR A 150 17.06 1.56 -13.43
C TYR A 150 17.89 0.66 -12.50
N LEU A 151 18.84 -0.11 -13.03
CA LEU A 151 19.70 -0.97 -12.22
C LEU A 151 20.53 -0.17 -11.22
N GLN A 152 21.05 0.99 -11.60
CA GLN A 152 21.81 1.84 -10.67
C GLN A 152 20.93 2.29 -9.49
N ALA A 153 19.69 2.68 -9.74
CA ALA A 153 18.76 3.07 -8.69
C ALA A 153 18.40 1.88 -7.78
N VAL A 154 18.18 0.69 -8.37
CA VAL A 154 17.93 -0.55 -7.62
C VAL A 154 19.13 -0.93 -6.74
N ASP A 155 20.36 -0.85 -7.29
CA ASP A 155 21.58 -1.14 -6.54
C ASP A 155 21.74 -0.19 -5.35
N ASN A 156 21.47 1.08 -5.53
CA ASN A 156 21.52 2.08 -4.46
C ASN A 156 20.49 1.75 -3.36
N TRP A 157 19.25 1.47 -3.72
CA TRP A 157 18.20 1.12 -2.77
C TRP A 157 18.51 -0.16 -2.01
N MET A 158 18.80 -1.24 -2.73
CA MET A 158 19.09 -2.54 -2.12
C MET A 158 20.37 -2.51 -1.28
N GLY A 159 21.35 -1.67 -1.65
CA GLY A 159 22.55 -1.43 -0.87
C GLY A 159 22.30 -0.75 0.48
N VAL A 160 21.20 -0.03 0.62
CA VAL A 160 20.73 0.54 1.91
C VAL A 160 19.84 -0.45 2.65
N PHE A 161 18.90 -1.08 1.96
CA PHE A 161 17.84 -1.88 2.56
C PHE A 161 18.31 -3.29 2.98
N LEU A 162 18.93 -4.06 2.09
CA LEU A 162 19.28 -5.45 2.38
C LEU A 162 20.28 -5.62 3.54
N PRO A 163 21.29 -4.75 3.73
CA PRO A 163 22.17 -4.83 4.90
C PRO A 163 21.42 -4.67 6.24
N LYS A 164 20.29 -3.95 6.28
CA LYS A 164 19.43 -3.85 7.46
C LYS A 164 18.68 -5.16 7.74
N MET A 165 18.36 -5.92 6.70
CA MET A 165 17.65 -7.20 6.80
C MET A 165 18.58 -8.36 7.16
N LYS A 166 19.86 -8.31 6.80
CA LYS A 166 20.84 -9.38 7.06
C LYS A 166 20.90 -9.83 8.52
N PRO A 167 20.96 -8.95 9.54
CA PRO A 167 20.92 -9.36 10.94
C PRO A 167 19.62 -10.04 11.36
N LEU A 168 18.53 -9.82 10.62
CA LEU A 168 17.20 -10.36 10.89
C LEU A 168 16.92 -11.68 10.17
N LEU A 169 17.86 -12.20 9.40
CA LEU A 169 17.76 -13.53 8.79
C LEU A 169 17.73 -14.61 9.86
N TYR A 170 17.05 -15.72 9.58
CA TYR A 170 16.80 -16.79 10.54
C TYR A 170 18.10 -17.37 11.11
N HIS A 171 19.09 -17.65 10.27
CA HIS A 171 20.39 -18.16 10.69
C HIS A 171 21.21 -17.15 11.52
N ASN A 172 20.90 -15.86 11.45
CA ASN A 172 21.49 -14.80 12.27
C ASN A 172 20.68 -14.47 13.55
N GLY A 173 19.64 -15.26 13.85
CA GLY A 173 18.82 -15.09 15.06
C GLY A 173 17.50 -14.33 14.86
N GLY A 174 17.26 -13.80 13.67
CA GLY A 174 16.00 -13.10 13.32
C GLY A 174 14.89 -14.03 12.85
N PRO A 175 13.76 -13.47 12.43
CA PRO A 175 12.60 -14.24 12.00
C PRO A 175 12.56 -14.57 10.50
N ILE A 176 13.39 -13.95 9.66
CA ILE A 176 13.30 -14.05 8.20
C ILE A 176 13.82 -15.41 7.72
N ILE A 177 12.92 -16.28 7.25
CA ILE A 177 13.23 -17.63 6.74
C ILE A 177 13.47 -17.67 5.24
N SER A 178 12.84 -16.78 4.48
CA SER A 178 13.02 -16.67 3.04
C SER A 178 12.74 -15.26 2.53
N VAL A 179 13.28 -14.93 1.35
CA VAL A 179 13.15 -13.61 0.74
C VAL A 179 12.70 -13.77 -0.71
N GLN A 180 11.59 -13.12 -1.06
CA GLN A 180 11.12 -13.04 -2.43
C GLN A 180 11.86 -11.95 -3.18
N VAL A 181 12.29 -12.29 -4.40
CA VAL A 181 12.90 -11.39 -5.38
C VAL A 181 11.88 -11.06 -6.44
N GLU A 182 11.67 -9.77 -6.74
CA GLU A 182 10.68 -9.29 -7.69
C GLU A 182 9.23 -9.68 -7.31
N ASN A 183 8.27 -9.47 -8.17
CA ASN A 183 6.90 -9.95 -8.01
C ASN A 183 6.22 -10.13 -9.37
N GLU A 184 5.72 -11.35 -9.62
CA GLU A 184 4.95 -11.69 -10.82
C GLU A 184 5.59 -11.15 -12.11
N TYR A 185 6.89 -11.30 -12.19
CA TYR A 185 7.67 -10.76 -13.31
C TYR A 185 7.26 -11.34 -14.67
N GLY A 186 6.71 -12.56 -14.66
CA GLY A 186 6.18 -13.18 -15.86
C GLY A 186 4.98 -12.46 -16.49
N SER A 187 4.33 -11.58 -15.77
CA SER A 187 3.25 -10.72 -16.27
C SER A 187 3.73 -9.42 -16.91
N TYR A 188 5.03 -9.11 -16.80
CA TYR A 188 5.62 -7.88 -17.31
C TYR A 188 6.22 -8.06 -18.71
N PHE A 189 6.25 -7.00 -19.52
CA PHE A 189 6.59 -7.12 -20.94
C PHE A 189 8.06 -7.38 -21.25
N THR A 190 8.98 -6.99 -20.35
CA THR A 190 10.43 -7.02 -20.64
C THR A 190 11.00 -8.42 -20.75
N CYS A 191 10.51 -9.38 -19.95
CA CYS A 191 11.04 -10.76 -19.90
C CYS A 191 12.57 -10.80 -19.93
N ASP A 192 13.22 -9.98 -19.13
CA ASP A 192 14.65 -9.73 -19.14
C ASP A 192 15.37 -10.60 -18.11
N TYR A 193 15.90 -11.73 -18.55
CA TYR A 193 16.64 -12.65 -17.68
C TYR A 193 17.93 -12.05 -17.10
N ASN A 194 18.54 -11.07 -17.77
CA ASN A 194 19.73 -10.39 -17.22
C ASN A 194 19.36 -9.54 -16.02
N TYR A 195 18.18 -8.93 -16.02
CA TYR A 195 17.63 -8.24 -14.86
C TYR A 195 17.44 -9.20 -13.67
N LEU A 196 16.80 -10.35 -13.87
CA LEU A 196 16.62 -11.33 -12.80
C LEU A 196 17.95 -11.88 -12.27
N ARG A 197 18.93 -12.13 -13.16
CA ARG A 197 20.28 -12.55 -12.75
C ARG A 197 21.00 -11.47 -11.94
N HIS A 198 20.84 -10.20 -12.35
CA HIS A 198 21.39 -9.08 -11.59
C HIS A 198 20.79 -9.02 -10.19
N LEU A 199 19.47 -9.16 -10.05
CA LEU A 199 18.81 -9.19 -8.75
C LEU A 199 19.29 -10.38 -7.90
N LEU A 200 19.39 -11.58 -8.46
CA LEU A 200 19.93 -12.75 -7.75
C LEU A 200 21.32 -12.47 -7.20
N GLN A 201 22.23 -11.95 -8.02
CA GLN A 201 23.60 -11.61 -7.60
C GLN A 201 23.60 -10.52 -6.51
N LEU A 202 22.78 -9.49 -6.65
CA LEU A 202 22.64 -8.38 -5.71
C LEU A 202 22.14 -8.87 -4.35
N PHE A 203 21.10 -9.69 -4.32
CA PHE A 203 20.54 -10.26 -3.09
C PHE A 203 21.55 -11.20 -2.41
N ARG A 204 22.23 -12.08 -3.18
CA ARG A 204 23.29 -12.95 -2.64
C ARG A 204 24.47 -12.15 -2.08
N HIS A 205 24.87 -11.09 -2.76
CA HIS A 205 25.95 -10.21 -2.29
C HIS A 205 25.66 -9.63 -0.90
N HIS A 206 24.44 -9.16 -0.67
CA HIS A 206 24.08 -8.52 0.61
C HIS A 206 23.63 -9.50 1.69
N LEU A 207 22.90 -10.56 1.34
CA LEU A 207 22.28 -11.47 2.29
C LEU A 207 23.10 -12.75 2.54
N GLY A 208 23.96 -13.14 1.61
CA GLY A 208 24.69 -14.42 1.64
C GLY A 208 23.93 -15.56 0.97
N ASP A 209 24.48 -16.76 1.07
CA ASP A 209 23.98 -17.94 0.34
C ASP A 209 23.02 -18.81 1.15
N GLU A 210 22.89 -18.59 2.45
CA GLU A 210 22.14 -19.46 3.35
C GLU A 210 20.62 -19.24 3.32
N VAL A 211 20.19 -18.02 2.96
CA VAL A 211 18.75 -17.70 2.91
C VAL A 211 18.11 -18.22 1.61
N VAL A 212 16.91 -18.81 1.72
CA VAL A 212 16.12 -19.21 0.57
C VAL A 212 15.62 -17.98 -0.17
N LEU A 213 16.01 -17.85 -1.45
CA LEU A 213 15.46 -16.85 -2.37
C LEU A 213 14.45 -17.50 -3.32
N PHE A 214 13.32 -16.84 -3.54
CA PHE A 214 12.26 -17.39 -4.37
C PHE A 214 11.55 -16.31 -5.20
N THR A 215 10.79 -16.75 -6.19
CA THR A 215 9.89 -15.91 -7.01
C THR A 215 8.46 -16.43 -6.92
N THR A 216 7.51 -15.60 -7.24
CA THR A 216 6.11 -16.00 -7.45
C THR A 216 5.59 -15.47 -8.77
N ASP A 217 4.74 -16.25 -9.42
CA ASP A 217 4.00 -15.90 -10.64
C ASP A 217 2.62 -16.58 -10.61
N GLY A 218 1.69 -16.05 -11.39
CA GLY A 218 0.42 -16.72 -11.63
C GLY A 218 0.61 -18.14 -12.14
N SER A 219 -0.31 -19.04 -11.80
CA SER A 219 -0.24 -20.47 -12.08
C SER A 219 -0.51 -20.82 -13.56
N GLY A 220 0.18 -20.17 -14.47
CA GLY A 220 0.16 -20.41 -15.91
C GLY A 220 1.57 -20.53 -16.48
N LEU A 221 1.81 -21.45 -17.42
CA LEU A 221 3.12 -21.64 -18.04
C LEU A 221 3.66 -20.37 -18.70
N GLN A 222 2.77 -19.54 -19.26
CA GLN A 222 3.13 -18.25 -19.88
C GLN A 222 3.72 -17.26 -18.86
N TYR A 223 3.34 -17.34 -17.59
CA TYR A 223 3.85 -16.46 -16.54
C TYR A 223 5.17 -16.97 -15.98
N VAL A 224 5.24 -18.22 -15.56
CA VAL A 224 6.47 -18.78 -14.98
C VAL A 224 7.64 -18.80 -15.98
N ARG A 225 7.37 -18.82 -17.28
CA ARG A 225 8.41 -18.81 -18.32
C ARG A 225 9.35 -17.60 -18.20
N CYS A 226 8.83 -16.41 -17.99
CA CYS A 226 9.64 -15.18 -17.84
C CYS A 226 9.95 -14.84 -16.38
N GLY A 227 9.21 -15.41 -15.42
CA GLY A 227 9.33 -15.10 -14.01
C GLY A 227 10.39 -15.92 -13.26
N THR A 228 10.96 -16.97 -13.87
CA THR A 228 11.88 -17.88 -13.19
C THR A 228 13.26 -17.92 -13.79
N ILE A 229 14.27 -18.09 -12.92
CA ILE A 229 15.65 -18.44 -13.30
C ILE A 229 16.23 -19.43 -12.30
N GLN A 230 17.26 -20.16 -12.70
CA GLN A 230 18.00 -21.01 -11.81
C GLN A 230 18.62 -20.21 -10.66
N GLY A 231 18.48 -20.70 -9.43
CA GLY A 231 18.97 -20.04 -8.20
C GLY A 231 17.88 -19.27 -7.43
N LEU A 232 16.71 -19.07 -8.04
CA LEU A 232 15.49 -18.59 -7.37
C LEU A 232 14.44 -19.70 -7.40
N TYR A 233 13.96 -20.12 -6.23
CA TYR A 233 12.95 -21.18 -6.13
C TYR A 233 11.60 -20.68 -6.62
N THR A 234 11.03 -21.36 -7.60
CA THR A 234 9.75 -20.96 -8.21
C THR A 234 8.57 -21.33 -7.31
N THR A 235 7.70 -20.37 -7.02
CA THR A 235 6.41 -20.59 -6.40
C THR A 235 5.29 -20.05 -7.29
N VAL A 236 4.04 -20.42 -7.01
CA VAL A 236 2.88 -19.98 -7.79
C VAL A 236 1.86 -19.28 -6.90
N ASP A 237 1.00 -18.49 -7.52
CA ASP A 237 -0.14 -17.85 -6.87
C ASP A 237 -1.45 -18.20 -7.60
N PHE A 238 -2.50 -18.43 -6.82
CA PHE A 238 -3.85 -18.71 -7.31
C PHE A 238 -4.89 -18.52 -6.23
N GLY A 239 -6.11 -18.17 -6.64
CA GLY A 239 -7.24 -17.89 -5.76
C GLY A 239 -8.11 -19.10 -5.43
N PRO A 240 -9.13 -18.90 -4.57
CA PRO A 240 -10.14 -19.88 -4.25
C PRO A 240 -10.87 -20.38 -5.50
N GLY A 241 -11.27 -21.65 -5.47
CA GLY A 241 -11.99 -22.30 -6.58
C GLY A 241 -11.08 -22.87 -7.66
N SER A 242 -9.79 -22.53 -7.68
CA SER A 242 -8.82 -23.13 -8.62
C SER A 242 -8.65 -24.62 -8.39
N ASN A 243 -8.38 -25.37 -9.46
CA ASN A 243 -7.99 -26.78 -9.34
C ASN A 243 -6.57 -26.87 -8.78
N VAL A 244 -6.45 -27.22 -7.49
CA VAL A 244 -5.18 -27.25 -6.76
C VAL A 244 -4.13 -28.16 -7.40
N THR A 245 -4.54 -29.32 -7.92
CA THR A 245 -3.62 -30.27 -8.57
C THR A 245 -3.07 -29.67 -9.88
N GLU A 246 -3.94 -29.05 -10.67
CA GLU A 246 -3.56 -28.44 -11.95
C GLU A 246 -2.65 -27.24 -11.73
N THR A 247 -2.98 -26.35 -10.81
CA THR A 247 -2.17 -25.17 -10.51
C THR A 247 -0.79 -25.52 -9.99
N PHE A 248 -0.67 -26.51 -9.10
CA PHE A 248 0.64 -26.98 -8.65
C PHE A 248 1.41 -27.78 -9.71
N SER A 249 0.75 -28.31 -10.72
CA SER A 249 1.47 -28.93 -11.85
C SER A 249 2.34 -27.90 -12.61
N VAL A 250 1.92 -26.64 -12.62
CA VAL A 250 2.72 -25.52 -13.18
C VAL A 250 3.98 -25.27 -12.36
N GLN A 251 3.88 -25.27 -11.01
CA GLN A 251 5.08 -25.18 -10.16
C GLN A 251 6.00 -26.39 -10.39
N ARG A 252 5.45 -27.62 -10.48
CA ARG A 252 6.22 -28.85 -10.74
C ARG A 252 6.93 -28.87 -12.09
N TYR A 253 6.42 -28.13 -13.07
CA TYR A 253 7.10 -27.95 -14.36
C TYR A 253 8.44 -27.23 -14.20
N CYS A 254 8.49 -26.22 -13.33
CA CYS A 254 9.72 -25.47 -13.04
C CYS A 254 10.57 -26.12 -11.93
N GLU A 255 9.92 -26.64 -10.90
CA GLU A 255 10.51 -27.26 -9.72
C GLU A 255 10.02 -28.69 -9.59
N PRO A 256 10.65 -29.66 -10.29
CA PRO A 256 10.22 -31.07 -10.22
C PRO A 256 10.24 -31.66 -8.81
N LYS A 257 11.09 -31.09 -7.94
CA LYS A 257 11.25 -31.46 -6.53
C LYS A 257 11.21 -30.24 -5.63
N GLY A 258 10.99 -30.45 -4.35
CA GLY A 258 10.92 -29.41 -3.34
C GLY A 258 9.49 -29.13 -2.87
N PRO A 259 9.29 -28.19 -1.93
CA PRO A 259 7.99 -27.89 -1.34
C PRO A 259 7.03 -27.25 -2.34
N LEU A 260 5.74 -27.65 -2.29
CA LEU A 260 4.67 -26.91 -2.95
C LEU A 260 4.37 -25.65 -2.16
N VAL A 261 4.26 -24.51 -2.86
CA VAL A 261 3.99 -23.22 -2.24
C VAL A 261 3.00 -22.40 -3.08
N ASN A 262 1.88 -22.03 -2.46
CA ASN A 262 1.02 -20.94 -2.95
C ASN A 262 1.38 -19.66 -2.19
N SER A 263 2.04 -18.73 -2.85
CA SER A 263 2.56 -17.50 -2.24
C SER A 263 1.52 -16.39 -2.11
N GLU A 264 0.43 -16.47 -2.85
CA GLU A 264 -0.72 -15.57 -2.76
C GLU A 264 -2.01 -16.36 -2.98
N PHE A 265 -2.60 -16.80 -1.88
CA PHE A 265 -3.94 -17.37 -1.87
C PHE A 265 -4.94 -16.30 -1.44
N TYR A 266 -5.83 -15.89 -2.33
CA TYR A 266 -6.68 -14.71 -2.15
C TYR A 266 -7.87 -14.99 -1.24
N THR A 267 -7.88 -14.37 -0.04
CA THR A 267 -8.95 -14.52 0.95
C THR A 267 -10.16 -13.62 0.70
N GLY A 268 -9.95 -12.59 -0.07
CA GLY A 268 -10.90 -11.58 -0.50
C GLY A 268 -10.44 -11.01 -1.84
N TRP A 269 -10.78 -9.73 -2.11
CA TRP A 269 -10.33 -9.04 -3.32
C TRP A 269 -10.24 -7.54 -3.11
N LEU A 270 -9.48 -6.88 -3.98
CA LEU A 270 -9.33 -5.43 -4.01
C LEU A 270 -10.59 -4.73 -4.54
N ASP A 271 -10.75 -3.47 -4.19
CA ASP A 271 -11.80 -2.57 -4.67
C ASP A 271 -11.24 -1.49 -5.59
N HIS A 272 -12.14 -0.86 -6.35
CA HIS A 272 -11.88 0.36 -7.11
C HIS A 272 -12.95 1.41 -6.79
N TRP A 273 -12.56 2.69 -6.85
CA TRP A 273 -13.54 3.78 -6.81
C TRP A 273 -14.57 3.65 -7.93
N GLY A 274 -15.85 3.65 -7.58
CA GLY A 274 -16.98 3.53 -8.52
C GLY A 274 -17.43 2.09 -8.77
N GLU A 275 -16.77 1.08 -8.22
CA GLU A 275 -17.20 -0.32 -8.25
C GLU A 275 -17.78 -0.76 -6.90
N PRO A 276 -18.61 -1.80 -6.85
CA PRO A 276 -19.07 -2.38 -5.59
C PRO A 276 -17.92 -3.01 -4.80
N HIS A 277 -17.99 -2.96 -3.46
CA HIS A 277 -17.08 -3.67 -2.56
C HIS A 277 -17.07 -5.18 -2.86
N SER A 278 -15.90 -5.74 -3.03
CA SER A 278 -15.70 -7.15 -3.34
C SER A 278 -15.77 -7.99 -2.06
N VAL A 279 -16.60 -9.04 -2.09
CA VAL A 279 -16.74 -10.03 -1.01
C VAL A 279 -16.54 -11.42 -1.60
N VAL A 280 -15.56 -12.16 -1.09
CA VAL A 280 -15.32 -13.56 -1.45
C VAL A 280 -15.96 -14.45 -0.40
N ALA A 281 -16.82 -15.38 -0.85
CA ALA A 281 -17.56 -16.26 0.06
C ALA A 281 -16.61 -17.05 0.98
N THR A 282 -16.87 -17.03 2.28
CA THR A 282 -16.05 -17.70 3.30
C THR A 282 -15.90 -19.19 3.02
N GLU A 283 -16.97 -19.85 2.58
CA GLU A 283 -17.00 -21.29 2.24
C GLU A 283 -16.06 -21.62 1.07
N MET A 284 -15.97 -20.71 0.08
CA MET A 284 -15.08 -20.88 -1.07
C MET A 284 -13.61 -20.80 -0.62
N VAL A 285 -13.29 -19.83 0.24
CA VAL A 285 -11.96 -19.67 0.82
C VAL A 285 -11.56 -20.88 1.67
N THR A 286 -12.42 -21.30 2.59
CA THR A 286 -12.12 -22.40 3.52
C THR A 286 -12.01 -23.74 2.81
N LYS A 287 -12.86 -24.01 1.82
CA LYS A 287 -12.79 -25.23 1.00
C LYS A 287 -11.46 -25.30 0.23
N SER A 288 -11.07 -24.22 -0.42
CA SER A 288 -9.81 -24.18 -1.18
C SER A 288 -8.58 -24.25 -0.28
N LEU A 289 -8.61 -23.57 0.87
CA LEU A 289 -7.55 -23.66 1.88
C LEU A 289 -7.38 -25.10 2.38
N ASP A 290 -8.47 -25.79 2.68
CA ASP A 290 -8.47 -27.19 3.10
C ASP A 290 -7.85 -28.11 2.02
N GLN A 291 -8.19 -27.90 0.75
CA GLN A 291 -7.61 -28.62 -0.38
C GLN A 291 -6.09 -28.37 -0.51
N ILE A 292 -5.63 -27.11 -0.40
CA ILE A 292 -4.21 -26.75 -0.46
C ILE A 292 -3.44 -27.44 0.66
N LEU A 293 -3.96 -27.40 1.88
CA LEU A 293 -3.32 -28.01 3.05
C LEU A 293 -3.32 -29.54 2.97
N ALA A 294 -4.38 -30.14 2.42
CA ALA A 294 -4.47 -31.59 2.17
C ALA A 294 -3.41 -32.10 1.15
N HIS A 295 -2.96 -31.23 0.23
CA HIS A 295 -1.83 -31.51 -0.67
C HIS A 295 -0.46 -31.43 0.01
N GLY A 296 -0.38 -31.11 1.30
CA GLY A 296 0.87 -30.90 2.02
C GLY A 296 1.59 -29.60 1.66
N ALA A 297 0.93 -28.69 0.96
CA ALA A 297 1.51 -27.45 0.47
C ALA A 297 1.67 -26.41 1.58
N ASN A 298 2.64 -25.51 1.38
CA ASN A 298 2.74 -24.25 2.11
C ASN A 298 1.80 -23.24 1.48
N VAL A 299 1.23 -22.37 2.28
CA VAL A 299 0.27 -21.36 1.80
C VAL A 299 0.47 -20.02 2.49
N ASN A 300 0.33 -18.95 1.72
CA ASN A 300 0.20 -17.59 2.23
C ASN A 300 -1.16 -17.02 1.86
N MET A 301 -1.94 -16.66 2.86
CA MET A 301 -3.25 -16.02 2.69
C MET A 301 -3.06 -14.52 2.42
N TYR A 302 -3.29 -14.13 1.20
CA TYR A 302 -3.22 -12.74 0.74
C TYR A 302 -4.65 -12.17 0.58
N MET A 303 -5.11 -11.22 1.35
CA MET A 303 -4.52 -10.64 2.57
C MET A 303 -5.07 -11.37 3.78
N PHE A 304 -4.32 -11.43 4.88
CA PHE A 304 -4.90 -11.78 6.18
C PHE A 304 -5.47 -10.55 6.90
N ILE A 305 -4.82 -9.41 6.71
CA ILE A 305 -5.33 -8.06 6.95
C ILE A 305 -4.86 -7.14 5.83
N GLY A 306 -5.78 -6.42 5.22
CA GLY A 306 -5.45 -5.47 4.15
C GLY A 306 -4.94 -4.14 4.69
N GLY A 307 -5.66 -3.54 5.62
CA GLY A 307 -5.35 -2.24 6.20
C GLY A 307 -5.83 -1.06 5.37
N THR A 308 -5.08 0.04 5.41
CA THR A 308 -5.49 1.33 4.84
C THR A 308 -4.40 1.92 3.94
N ASN A 309 -4.79 2.41 2.76
CA ASN A 309 -3.95 3.22 1.89
C ASN A 309 -3.98 4.68 2.37
N PHE A 310 -3.29 4.99 3.45
CA PHE A 310 -3.21 6.36 3.96
C PHE A 310 -2.57 7.31 2.93
N GLY A 311 -2.87 8.60 3.04
CA GLY A 311 -2.29 9.61 2.18
C GLY A 311 -2.60 9.40 0.69
N TYR A 312 -1.56 9.18 -0.09
CA TYR A 312 -1.62 9.00 -1.55
C TYR A 312 -1.11 7.62 -2.01
N TRP A 313 -1.02 6.64 -1.11
CA TRP A 313 -0.30 5.39 -1.35
C TRP A 313 -1.06 4.35 -2.16
N ASN A 314 -2.35 4.52 -2.42
CA ASN A 314 -3.09 3.60 -3.28
C ASN A 314 -2.52 3.60 -4.71
N GLY A 315 -2.52 2.44 -5.34
CA GLY A 315 -2.24 2.29 -6.77
C GLY A 315 -3.49 2.36 -7.65
N ALA A 316 -3.37 1.85 -8.86
CA ALA A 316 -4.47 1.73 -9.82
C ALA A 316 -4.26 0.50 -10.71
N ASN A 317 -5.34 -0.01 -11.31
CA ASN A 317 -5.28 -1.06 -12.34
C ASN A 317 -5.52 -0.50 -13.75
N THR A 318 -5.25 -1.32 -14.76
CA THR A 318 -5.49 -1.02 -16.18
C THR A 318 -6.66 -1.89 -16.68
N PRO A 319 -7.67 -1.38 -17.41
CA PRO A 319 -7.94 0.05 -17.69
C PRO A 319 -7.99 0.88 -16.41
N TYR A 320 -7.70 2.20 -16.50
CA TYR A 320 -7.42 3.00 -15.31
C TYR A 320 -8.56 2.97 -14.29
N ALA A 321 -8.29 2.35 -13.18
CA ALA A 321 -9.21 2.17 -12.06
C ALA A 321 -8.42 2.27 -10.74
N PRO A 322 -8.44 3.44 -10.07
CA PRO A 322 -7.70 3.64 -8.82
C PRO A 322 -8.38 2.92 -7.64
N GLN A 323 -7.55 2.34 -6.76
CA GLN A 323 -8.02 1.73 -5.53
C GLN A 323 -8.48 2.81 -4.54
N PRO A 324 -9.48 2.52 -3.68
CA PRO A 324 -9.91 3.42 -2.62
C PRO A 324 -8.91 3.49 -1.47
N THR A 325 -9.17 4.39 -0.53
CA THR A 325 -8.39 4.53 0.70
C THR A 325 -8.43 3.27 1.55
N SER A 326 -9.60 2.62 1.68
CA SER A 326 -9.68 1.31 2.33
C SER A 326 -9.05 0.22 1.48
N TYR A 327 -8.18 -0.56 2.11
CA TYR A 327 -7.69 -1.81 1.56
C TYR A 327 -8.20 -2.99 2.40
N ASP A 328 -9.47 -2.94 2.78
CA ASP A 328 -10.13 -3.97 3.62
C ASP A 328 -9.98 -5.38 3.04
N TYR A 329 -10.05 -5.49 1.71
CA TYR A 329 -9.81 -6.75 0.98
C TYR A 329 -10.81 -7.86 1.28
N ASP A 330 -11.81 -7.62 2.13
CA ASP A 330 -12.68 -8.67 2.70
C ASP A 330 -11.85 -9.77 3.39
N ALA A 331 -10.75 -9.38 4.02
CA ALA A 331 -9.78 -10.26 4.65
C ALA A 331 -10.31 -10.84 5.99
N PRO A 332 -9.66 -11.90 6.53
CA PRO A 332 -9.99 -12.45 7.85
C PRO A 332 -9.98 -11.44 9.00
N LEU A 333 -9.08 -10.45 8.97
CA LEU A 333 -9.14 -9.26 9.81
C LEU A 333 -9.62 -8.09 8.97
N SER A 334 -10.61 -7.32 9.45
CA SER A 334 -11.10 -6.13 8.77
C SER A 334 -10.04 -5.03 8.67
N GLU A 335 -10.30 -3.97 7.90
CA GLU A 335 -9.40 -2.79 7.80
C GLU A 335 -8.97 -2.28 9.18
N ALA A 336 -9.89 -2.21 10.13
CA ALA A 336 -9.63 -1.79 11.51
C ALA A 336 -9.06 -2.90 12.41
N GLY A 337 -8.73 -4.07 11.86
CA GLY A 337 -8.18 -5.21 12.60
C GLY A 337 -9.20 -5.99 13.41
N ASP A 338 -10.49 -5.88 13.10
CA ASP A 338 -11.54 -6.60 13.79
C ASP A 338 -11.62 -8.06 13.33
N LEU A 339 -11.96 -8.93 14.27
CA LEU A 339 -12.20 -10.35 14.01
C LEU A 339 -13.49 -10.51 13.19
N THR A 340 -13.39 -11.21 12.05
CA THR A 340 -14.54 -11.51 11.19
C THR A 340 -14.93 -13.00 11.29
N ASP A 341 -16.10 -13.35 10.75
CA ASP A 341 -16.51 -14.77 10.65
C ASP A 341 -15.51 -15.56 9.81
N LYS A 342 -14.93 -14.95 8.80
CA LYS A 342 -13.87 -15.55 7.96
C LYS A 342 -12.61 -15.88 8.76
N TYR A 343 -12.22 -15.05 9.72
CA TYR A 343 -11.12 -15.32 10.64
C TYR A 343 -11.33 -16.64 11.41
N PHE A 344 -12.50 -16.80 12.00
CA PHE A 344 -12.81 -18.02 12.78
C PHE A 344 -12.93 -19.25 11.88
N ALA A 345 -13.53 -19.11 10.69
CA ALA A 345 -13.66 -20.21 9.74
C ALA A 345 -12.29 -20.69 9.23
N VAL A 346 -11.39 -19.78 8.91
CA VAL A 346 -10.00 -20.10 8.53
C VAL A 346 -9.26 -20.79 9.68
N ARG A 347 -9.41 -20.29 10.91
CA ARG A 347 -8.81 -20.87 12.11
C ARG A 347 -9.26 -22.33 12.32
N GLU A 348 -10.53 -22.65 12.10
CA GLU A 348 -11.04 -24.02 12.21
C GLU A 348 -10.48 -24.94 11.11
N VAL A 349 -10.22 -24.44 9.90
CA VAL A 349 -9.51 -25.20 8.86
C VAL A 349 -8.07 -25.51 9.30
N ILE A 350 -7.34 -24.51 9.76
CA ILE A 350 -5.94 -24.68 10.21
C ILE A 350 -5.83 -25.71 11.32
N LYS A 351 -6.78 -25.72 12.24
CA LYS A 351 -6.84 -26.65 13.38
C LYS A 351 -6.88 -28.13 12.95
N LYS A 352 -7.37 -28.46 11.77
CA LYS A 352 -7.36 -29.83 11.24
C LYS A 352 -5.95 -30.32 10.93
N TYR A 353 -5.00 -29.44 10.68
CA TYR A 353 -3.65 -29.76 10.17
C TYR A 353 -2.54 -29.55 11.17
N LYS A 354 -2.79 -28.75 12.20
CA LYS A 354 -1.81 -28.47 13.24
C LYS A 354 -2.47 -28.03 14.54
N GLN A 355 -1.74 -28.18 15.62
CA GLN A 355 -2.13 -27.59 16.89
C GLN A 355 -2.04 -26.07 16.80
N ILE A 356 -3.10 -25.37 17.17
CA ILE A 356 -3.16 -23.91 17.23
C ILE A 356 -2.86 -23.43 18.64
N PRO A 357 -2.37 -22.17 18.80
CA PRO A 357 -2.13 -21.61 20.14
C PRO A 357 -3.38 -21.59 21.01
N GLU A 358 -3.20 -21.96 22.29
CA GLU A 358 -4.23 -21.85 23.30
C GLU A 358 -4.19 -20.47 23.94
N GLY A 359 -5.32 -20.04 24.50
CA GLY A 359 -5.45 -18.77 25.19
C GLY A 359 -6.41 -17.78 24.51
N PRO A 360 -6.57 -16.58 25.10
CA PRO A 360 -7.50 -15.60 24.57
C PRO A 360 -6.97 -14.96 23.28
N ILE A 361 -7.85 -14.86 22.29
CA ILE A 361 -7.60 -14.04 21.10
C ILE A 361 -7.78 -12.58 21.52
N PRO A 362 -6.88 -11.65 21.14
CA PRO A 362 -7.09 -10.23 21.39
C PRO A 362 -8.46 -9.80 20.83
N PRO A 363 -9.27 -9.06 21.60
CA PRO A 363 -10.62 -8.72 21.17
C PRO A 363 -10.62 -7.71 20.02
N THR A 364 -11.77 -7.57 19.38
CA THR A 364 -12.05 -6.47 18.46
C THR A 364 -11.75 -5.15 19.13
N THR A 365 -11.03 -4.26 18.45
CA THR A 365 -10.67 -2.94 18.95
C THR A 365 -11.94 -2.10 19.15
N PRO A 366 -12.17 -1.51 20.35
CA PRO A 366 -13.33 -0.66 20.59
C PRO A 366 -13.39 0.54 19.63
N LYS A 367 -14.59 0.91 19.24
CA LYS A 367 -14.88 2.06 18.38
C LYS A 367 -15.79 3.05 19.13
N TYR A 368 -15.63 4.33 18.85
CA TYR A 368 -16.47 5.37 19.44
C TYR A 368 -17.00 6.33 18.38
N ALA A 369 -18.31 6.63 18.43
CA ALA A 369 -18.96 7.63 17.59
C ALA A 369 -18.86 9.00 18.25
N TYR A 370 -17.88 9.82 17.85
CA TYR A 370 -17.73 11.19 18.40
C TYR A 370 -18.79 12.16 17.89
N GLY A 371 -19.57 11.77 16.86
CA GLY A 371 -20.68 12.55 16.32
C GLY A 371 -20.25 13.61 15.31
N GLU A 372 -21.12 14.60 15.14
CA GLU A 372 -20.96 15.65 14.13
C GLU A 372 -19.97 16.72 14.54
N ILE A 373 -19.11 17.10 13.60
CA ILE A 373 -18.16 18.21 13.74
C ILE A 373 -18.51 19.27 12.70
N LYS A 374 -18.78 20.48 13.17
CA LYS A 374 -19.00 21.63 12.31
C LYS A 374 -17.72 21.99 11.58
N MET A 375 -17.84 22.19 10.27
CA MET A 375 -16.74 22.63 9.42
C MET A 375 -16.92 24.10 9.04
N GLU A 376 -15.81 24.80 8.88
CA GLU A 376 -15.74 26.21 8.48
C GLU A 376 -14.87 26.37 7.25
N LYS A 377 -15.28 27.21 6.30
CA LYS A 377 -14.49 27.55 5.12
C LYS A 377 -13.20 28.27 5.53
N VAL A 378 -12.09 27.93 4.88
CA VAL A 378 -10.78 28.57 5.13
C VAL A 378 -10.38 29.43 3.93
N LYS A 379 -9.94 28.79 2.85
CA LYS A 379 -9.49 29.43 1.59
C LYS A 379 -9.73 28.49 0.42
N THR A 380 -9.89 29.04 -0.78
CA THR A 380 -9.74 28.26 -2.01
C THR A 380 -8.28 27.87 -2.22
N VAL A 381 -8.02 26.87 -3.05
CA VAL A 381 -6.66 26.48 -3.42
C VAL A 381 -5.92 27.66 -4.05
N THR A 382 -6.59 28.44 -4.90
CA THR A 382 -6.00 29.62 -5.56
C THR A 382 -5.65 30.75 -4.58
N GLU A 383 -6.47 30.98 -3.56
CA GLU A 383 -6.18 31.97 -2.51
C GLU A 383 -5.05 31.53 -1.56
N ALA A 384 -4.75 30.23 -1.52
CA ALA A 384 -3.70 29.67 -0.66
C ALA A 384 -2.39 29.36 -1.41
N LEU A 385 -2.26 29.74 -2.68
CA LEU A 385 -1.09 29.37 -3.51
C LEU A 385 0.26 29.82 -2.92
N ASP A 386 0.30 30.98 -2.27
CA ASP A 386 1.48 31.49 -1.58
C ASP A 386 1.97 30.57 -0.46
N ILE A 387 1.04 29.82 0.16
CA ILE A 387 1.33 28.84 1.21
C ILE A 387 1.60 27.46 0.60
N LEU A 388 0.79 27.04 -0.38
CA LEU A 388 0.81 25.70 -0.94
C LEU A 388 1.97 25.46 -1.90
N ALA A 389 2.35 26.48 -2.69
CA ALA A 389 3.43 26.40 -3.67
C ALA A 389 4.75 26.93 -3.09
N SER A 390 5.19 26.39 -1.96
CA SER A 390 6.38 26.84 -1.21
C SER A 390 7.68 26.83 -2.03
N HIS A 391 7.75 26.00 -3.08
CA HIS A 391 8.89 25.91 -3.99
C HIS A 391 8.79 26.87 -5.19
N GLY A 392 7.75 27.70 -5.24
CA GLY A 392 7.50 28.67 -6.31
C GLY A 392 6.80 28.08 -7.53
N ALA A 393 6.50 28.98 -8.48
CA ALA A 393 5.84 28.63 -9.73
C ALA A 393 6.87 28.32 -10.84
N ILE A 394 6.48 27.44 -11.76
CA ILE A 394 7.26 27.08 -12.94
C ILE A 394 6.56 27.66 -14.17
N GLN A 395 7.30 28.36 -15.04
CA GLN A 395 6.79 28.93 -16.28
C GLN A 395 7.13 28.04 -17.46
N GLY A 396 6.19 27.88 -18.40
CA GLY A 396 6.42 27.13 -19.62
C GLY A 396 5.47 27.53 -20.74
N THR A 397 5.92 27.45 -21.98
CA THR A 397 5.04 27.65 -23.15
C THR A 397 3.95 26.59 -23.17
N TYR A 398 4.32 25.35 -22.85
CA TYR A 398 3.43 24.18 -22.77
C TYR A 398 3.43 23.61 -21.34
N PRO A 399 2.39 22.86 -20.96
CA PRO A 399 2.33 22.24 -19.64
C PRO A 399 3.44 21.18 -19.49
N LEU A 400 4.01 21.11 -18.29
CA LEU A 400 4.95 20.07 -17.88
C LEU A 400 4.21 18.98 -17.10
N THR A 401 4.73 17.77 -17.15
CA THR A 401 4.22 16.65 -16.34
C THR A 401 4.60 16.81 -14.86
N PHE A 402 3.94 16.11 -13.97
CA PHE A 402 4.33 16.03 -12.56
C PHE A 402 5.79 15.58 -12.41
N ASP A 403 6.18 14.59 -13.21
CA ASP A 403 7.49 13.96 -13.14
C ASP A 403 8.61 14.92 -13.57
N GLN A 404 8.36 15.76 -14.59
CA GLN A 404 9.26 16.83 -15.00
C GLN A 404 9.39 17.94 -13.94
N MET A 405 8.32 18.20 -13.17
CA MET A 405 8.31 19.17 -12.08
C MET A 405 8.77 18.61 -10.74
N LYS A 406 9.10 17.31 -10.67
CA LYS A 406 9.47 16.58 -9.44
C LYS A 406 8.36 16.59 -8.39
N GLN A 407 7.10 16.64 -8.82
CA GLN A 407 5.91 16.44 -8.01
C GLN A 407 5.47 14.98 -8.16
N TYR A 408 5.60 14.17 -7.11
CA TYR A 408 5.38 12.73 -7.23
C TYR A 408 3.99 12.28 -6.79
N PHE A 409 3.31 13.09 -5.95
CA PHE A 409 2.00 12.81 -5.38
C PHE A 409 1.12 14.05 -5.35
N GLY A 410 -0.17 13.85 -5.13
CA GLY A 410 -1.12 14.92 -4.81
C GLY A 410 -1.51 15.76 -6.02
N PHE A 411 -1.19 17.05 -5.99
CA PHE A 411 -1.80 18.04 -6.87
C PHE A 411 -0.79 19.02 -7.48
N VAL A 412 -1.08 19.44 -8.71
CA VAL A 412 -0.46 20.60 -9.35
C VAL A 412 -1.55 21.50 -9.91
N LEU A 413 -1.48 22.80 -9.65
CA LEU A 413 -2.32 23.79 -10.31
C LEU A 413 -1.64 24.29 -11.60
N TYR A 414 -2.30 24.11 -12.72
CA TYR A 414 -1.90 24.65 -14.03
C TYR A 414 -2.76 25.87 -14.35
N ARG A 415 -2.13 26.99 -14.60
CA ARG A 415 -2.78 28.29 -14.86
C ARG A 415 -2.39 28.84 -16.22
N THR A 416 -3.37 29.31 -16.98
CA THR A 416 -3.19 30.15 -18.17
C THR A 416 -4.36 31.15 -18.25
N THR A 417 -4.48 31.88 -19.35
CA THR A 417 -5.58 32.82 -19.58
C THR A 417 -6.40 32.41 -20.81
N LEU A 418 -7.69 32.70 -20.80
CA LEU A 418 -8.54 32.52 -21.97
C LEU A 418 -8.10 33.48 -23.10
N PRO A 419 -7.76 32.99 -24.31
CA PRO A 419 -7.31 33.86 -25.41
C PRO A 419 -8.48 34.59 -26.09
N ILE A 420 -9.71 34.10 -25.91
CA ILE A 420 -10.92 34.62 -26.58
C ILE A 420 -12.08 34.73 -25.59
N ASN A 421 -13.10 35.50 -25.97
CA ASN A 421 -14.38 35.51 -25.25
C ASN A 421 -15.14 34.21 -25.47
N CYS A 422 -15.47 33.52 -24.42
CA CYS A 422 -16.28 32.30 -24.38
C CYS A 422 -17.71 32.63 -23.90
N SER A 423 -18.38 33.56 -24.55
CA SER A 423 -19.75 33.99 -24.19
C SER A 423 -20.81 32.91 -24.48
N ASN A 424 -20.60 32.13 -25.55
CA ASN A 424 -21.26 30.85 -25.76
C ASN A 424 -20.31 29.76 -25.21
N PRO A 425 -20.86 28.64 -24.69
CA PRO A 425 -19.98 27.56 -24.24
C PRO A 425 -18.96 27.19 -25.29
N THR A 426 -17.68 27.25 -24.92
CA THR A 426 -16.54 26.94 -25.80
C THR A 426 -15.85 25.69 -25.28
N THR A 427 -15.55 24.73 -26.16
CA THR A 427 -15.02 23.44 -25.74
C THR A 427 -13.56 23.52 -25.36
N LEU A 428 -13.26 23.16 -24.12
CA LEU A 428 -11.91 22.91 -23.60
C LEU A 428 -11.63 21.41 -23.69
N THR A 429 -10.55 21.02 -24.37
CA THR A 429 -10.21 19.62 -24.60
C THR A 429 -8.79 19.30 -24.18
N ALA A 430 -8.61 18.24 -23.39
CA ALA A 430 -7.33 17.61 -23.15
C ALA A 430 -7.06 16.60 -24.28
N LEU A 431 -6.09 16.90 -25.13
CA LEU A 431 -5.79 16.07 -26.29
C LEU A 431 -5.30 14.67 -25.89
N SER A 432 -5.64 13.68 -26.68
CA SER A 432 -5.15 12.29 -26.51
C SER A 432 -5.30 11.75 -25.08
N ASN A 433 -6.41 12.08 -24.43
CA ASN A 433 -6.64 11.66 -23.03
C ASN A 433 -5.49 12.07 -22.08
N GLY A 434 -4.95 13.28 -22.24
CA GLY A 434 -3.71 13.75 -21.61
C GLY A 434 -3.83 14.18 -20.15
N VAL A 435 -5.04 14.20 -19.56
CA VAL A 435 -5.19 14.44 -18.11
C VAL A 435 -4.91 13.16 -17.33
N ARG A 436 -3.98 13.25 -16.38
CA ARG A 436 -3.61 12.14 -15.49
C ARG A 436 -3.60 12.63 -14.05
N ASP A 437 -4.73 12.44 -13.27
CA ASP A 437 -5.85 11.56 -13.66
C ASP A 437 -7.17 12.35 -13.72
N ARG A 438 -7.29 13.44 -12.92
CA ARG A 438 -8.50 14.25 -12.84
C ARG A 438 -8.16 15.73 -12.70
N ALA A 439 -8.81 16.59 -13.49
CA ALA A 439 -8.59 18.03 -13.47
C ALA A 439 -9.87 18.79 -13.14
N TYR A 440 -9.84 19.59 -12.09
CA TYR A 440 -10.92 20.47 -11.65
C TYR A 440 -10.69 21.83 -12.29
N VAL A 441 -11.62 22.24 -13.18
CA VAL A 441 -11.45 23.41 -14.04
C VAL A 441 -12.25 24.59 -13.50
N THR A 442 -11.57 25.74 -13.34
CA THR A 442 -12.20 27.02 -12.97
C THR A 442 -11.80 28.13 -13.92
N VAL A 443 -12.71 29.09 -14.11
CA VAL A 443 -12.44 30.37 -14.79
C VAL A 443 -12.70 31.50 -13.81
N ASN A 444 -11.66 32.28 -13.49
CA ASN A 444 -11.70 33.30 -12.41
C ASN A 444 -12.27 32.73 -11.09
N GLY A 445 -11.89 31.51 -10.74
CA GLY A 445 -12.35 30.81 -9.55
C GLY A 445 -13.77 30.20 -9.65
N VAL A 446 -14.47 30.37 -10.76
CA VAL A 446 -15.81 29.79 -10.97
C VAL A 446 -15.69 28.40 -11.58
N PRO A 447 -16.19 27.34 -10.93
CA PRO A 447 -16.15 25.98 -11.46
C PRO A 447 -16.83 25.86 -12.84
N GLN A 448 -16.15 25.19 -13.76
CA GLN A 448 -16.65 24.93 -15.12
C GLN A 448 -16.97 23.46 -15.34
N GLY A 449 -16.26 22.54 -14.66
CA GLY A 449 -16.43 21.11 -14.78
C GLY A 449 -15.15 20.37 -14.45
N VAL A 450 -15.17 19.08 -14.76
CA VAL A 450 -14.06 18.16 -14.46
C VAL A 450 -13.65 17.39 -15.71
N LEU A 451 -12.37 17.38 -16.02
CA LEU A 451 -11.78 16.44 -16.98
C LEU A 451 -11.30 15.20 -16.23
N GLU A 452 -11.52 14.01 -16.78
CA GLU A 452 -11.17 12.76 -16.13
C GLU A 452 -10.62 11.75 -17.14
N ARG A 453 -9.48 11.16 -16.80
CA ARG A 453 -8.82 10.09 -17.56
C ARG A 453 -9.79 8.98 -17.96
N ASP A 454 -9.76 8.60 -19.24
CA ASP A 454 -10.58 7.53 -19.85
C ASP A 454 -12.10 7.75 -19.80
N LYS A 455 -12.57 8.94 -19.34
CA LYS A 455 -14.01 9.21 -19.18
C LYS A 455 -14.46 10.53 -19.80
N GLN A 456 -13.91 11.64 -19.32
CA GLN A 456 -14.31 12.99 -19.72
C GLN A 456 -13.10 13.80 -20.20
N THR A 457 -12.83 13.78 -21.50
CA THR A 457 -11.66 14.44 -22.09
C THR A 457 -11.94 15.87 -22.58
N ALA A 458 -13.20 16.30 -22.56
CA ALA A 458 -13.62 17.65 -22.98
C ALA A 458 -14.76 18.15 -22.11
N ILE A 459 -14.78 19.45 -21.84
CA ILE A 459 -15.89 20.17 -21.17
C ILE A 459 -16.12 21.51 -21.85
N ASN A 460 -17.27 22.11 -21.63
CA ASN A 460 -17.56 23.47 -22.04
C ASN A 460 -17.16 24.48 -20.96
N VAL A 461 -16.52 25.57 -21.35
CA VAL A 461 -16.14 26.67 -20.46
C VAL A 461 -16.74 27.99 -20.93
N THR A 462 -16.96 28.90 -20.00
CA THR A 462 -17.45 30.27 -20.25
C THR A 462 -16.52 31.27 -19.56
N GLY A 463 -16.37 32.45 -20.16
CA GLY A 463 -15.52 33.51 -19.62
C GLY A 463 -15.17 34.56 -20.68
N VAL A 464 -14.50 35.63 -20.25
CA VAL A 464 -14.02 36.68 -21.14
C VAL A 464 -12.55 36.50 -21.48
N ALA A 465 -12.10 37.00 -22.60
CA ALA A 465 -10.68 37.03 -22.95
C ALA A 465 -9.86 37.65 -21.82
N GLY A 466 -8.70 37.05 -21.50
CA GLY A 466 -7.86 37.44 -20.38
C GLY A 466 -8.28 36.91 -19.01
N ALA A 467 -9.44 36.23 -18.91
CA ALA A 467 -9.83 35.56 -17.65
C ALA A 467 -8.85 34.44 -17.31
N GLU A 468 -8.58 34.27 -16.02
CA GLU A 468 -7.71 33.23 -15.49
C GLU A 468 -8.38 31.88 -15.63
N LEU A 469 -7.71 30.95 -16.30
CA LEU A 469 -8.14 29.55 -16.45
C LEU A 469 -7.23 28.68 -15.62
N ASP A 470 -7.79 28.00 -14.62
CA ASP A 470 -7.10 27.07 -13.74
C ASP A 470 -7.55 25.63 -13.97
N LEU A 471 -6.57 24.73 -14.04
CA LEU A 471 -6.77 23.30 -14.00
C LEU A 471 -6.01 22.73 -12.78
N LEU A 472 -6.73 22.42 -11.70
CA LEU A 472 -6.15 21.71 -10.57
C LEU A 472 -6.14 20.21 -10.91
N VAL A 473 -4.96 19.67 -11.20
CA VAL A 473 -4.77 18.28 -11.60
C VAL A 473 -4.40 17.42 -10.40
N GLU A 474 -5.14 16.35 -10.20
CA GLU A 474 -4.95 15.34 -9.16
C GLU A 474 -4.35 14.06 -9.75
N SER A 475 -3.30 13.54 -9.10
CA SER A 475 -2.88 12.15 -9.25
C SER A 475 -3.71 11.27 -8.33
N MET A 476 -4.47 10.32 -8.86
CA MET A 476 -5.29 9.40 -8.07
C MET A 476 -4.59 8.04 -7.81
N GLY A 477 -3.28 7.96 -8.00
CA GLY A 477 -2.48 6.76 -7.85
C GLY A 477 -1.97 6.23 -9.19
N ARG A 478 -0.72 5.72 -9.19
CA ARG A 478 -0.10 5.17 -10.40
C ARG A 478 -0.43 3.70 -10.55
N VAL A 479 -0.52 3.26 -11.81
CA VAL A 479 -0.74 1.85 -12.16
C VAL A 479 0.31 0.98 -11.48
N ASN A 480 -0.17 -0.04 -10.77
CA ASN A 480 0.66 -0.94 -9.97
C ASN A 480 0.89 -2.31 -10.61
N PHE A 481 0.05 -2.73 -11.57
CA PHE A 481 0.12 -4.04 -12.20
C PHE A 481 -0.23 -3.96 -13.69
N GLY A 482 0.38 -4.85 -14.48
CA GLY A 482 0.15 -4.99 -15.91
C GLY A 482 1.44 -5.00 -16.72
N ARG A 483 1.32 -4.83 -18.03
CA ARG A 483 2.46 -4.90 -18.94
C ARG A 483 3.41 -3.71 -18.83
N TYR A 484 2.92 -2.55 -18.33
CA TYR A 484 3.68 -1.31 -18.21
C TYR A 484 3.39 -0.63 -16.88
N ASN A 485 4.43 -0.12 -16.24
CA ASN A 485 4.34 0.63 -14.97
C ASN A 485 4.71 2.12 -15.10
N ASN A 486 5.10 2.59 -16.29
CA ASN A 486 5.44 4.00 -16.52
C ASN A 486 4.14 4.82 -16.60
N ASP A 487 3.55 5.14 -15.47
CA ASP A 487 2.32 5.94 -15.38
C ASP A 487 2.64 7.39 -14.98
N PHE A 488 2.94 8.21 -16.00
CA PHE A 488 3.21 9.64 -15.84
C PHE A 488 1.95 10.39 -15.40
N LYS A 489 2.12 11.43 -14.60
CA LYS A 489 1.03 12.25 -14.05
C LYS A 489 1.08 13.69 -14.51
N GLY A 490 -0.06 14.38 -14.37
CA GLY A 490 -0.24 15.77 -14.76
C GLY A 490 -0.93 15.96 -16.10
N LEU A 491 -0.59 17.01 -16.80
CA LEU A 491 -0.98 17.23 -18.20
C LEU A 491 0.12 16.67 -19.10
N LEU A 492 -0.16 15.50 -19.72
CA LEU A 492 0.82 14.81 -20.57
C LEU A 492 0.83 15.36 -22.00
N THR A 493 -0.22 16.08 -22.37
CA THR A 493 -0.40 16.65 -23.72
C THR A 493 -0.94 18.06 -23.61
N ASN A 494 -0.90 18.78 -24.71
CA ASN A 494 -1.46 20.12 -24.78
C ASN A 494 -2.99 20.12 -24.58
N VAL A 495 -3.48 21.22 -24.03
CA VAL A 495 -4.90 21.51 -23.88
C VAL A 495 -5.31 22.52 -24.94
N THR A 496 -6.46 22.32 -25.55
CA THR A 496 -7.01 23.19 -26.58
C THR A 496 -8.32 23.85 -26.12
N LEU A 497 -8.54 25.05 -26.61
CA LEU A 497 -9.81 25.75 -26.52
C LEU A 497 -10.35 25.95 -27.93
N ASN A 498 -11.51 25.34 -28.23
CA ASN A 498 -12.09 25.31 -29.57
C ASN A 498 -11.10 24.88 -30.67
N GLY A 499 -10.22 23.92 -30.36
CA GLY A 499 -9.19 23.40 -31.27
C GLY A 499 -7.86 24.17 -31.28
N GLU A 500 -7.81 25.39 -30.75
CA GLU A 500 -6.60 26.20 -30.65
C GLU A 500 -5.81 25.86 -29.37
N LEU A 501 -4.49 25.74 -29.50
CA LEU A 501 -3.60 25.39 -28.39
C LEU A 501 -3.56 26.52 -27.33
N LEU A 502 -3.73 26.12 -26.09
CA LEU A 502 -3.45 27.00 -24.95
C LEU A 502 -1.95 26.97 -24.63
N VAL A 503 -1.39 28.15 -24.43
CA VAL A 503 0.05 28.37 -24.20
C VAL A 503 0.28 29.28 -22.99
N ASN A 504 1.56 29.49 -22.63
CA ASN A 504 1.99 30.37 -21.53
C ASN A 504 1.44 29.92 -20.16
N TRP A 505 1.80 28.70 -19.79
CA TRP A 505 1.39 28.10 -18.53
C TRP A 505 2.26 28.54 -17.36
N THR A 506 1.62 28.80 -16.24
CA THR A 506 2.22 28.91 -14.92
C THR A 506 1.77 27.71 -14.10
N MET A 507 2.71 26.91 -13.63
CA MET A 507 2.44 25.64 -12.94
C MET A 507 2.91 25.74 -11.49
N TYR A 508 2.06 25.34 -10.57
CA TYR A 508 2.27 25.37 -9.14
C TYR A 508 2.22 23.96 -8.56
N PRO A 509 3.38 23.30 -8.33
CA PRO A 509 3.42 22.08 -7.53
C PRO A 509 2.98 22.38 -6.09
N LEU A 510 1.99 21.64 -5.56
CA LEU A 510 1.40 21.94 -4.26
C LEU A 510 1.94 20.99 -3.19
N ASP A 511 2.55 21.54 -2.14
CA ASP A 511 2.99 20.81 -0.95
C ASP A 511 1.94 20.96 0.17
N ILE A 512 0.79 20.31 -0.02
CA ILE A 512 -0.36 20.44 0.89
C ILE A 512 -0.05 19.83 2.26
N ASP A 513 0.62 18.68 2.30
CA ASP A 513 0.95 18.01 3.57
C ASP A 513 1.82 18.89 4.47
N SER A 514 2.84 19.54 3.92
CA SER A 514 3.67 20.49 4.68
C SER A 514 2.89 21.71 5.14
N ALA A 515 2.01 22.24 4.30
CA ALA A 515 1.17 23.39 4.66
C ALA A 515 0.19 23.06 5.80
N VAL A 516 -0.43 21.89 5.77
CA VAL A 516 -1.34 21.42 6.82
C VAL A 516 -0.57 21.16 8.11
N ASN A 517 0.57 20.46 8.05
CA ASN A 517 1.43 20.16 9.20
C ASN A 517 2.00 21.42 9.85
N GLY A 518 2.35 22.41 9.04
CA GLY A 518 2.83 23.72 9.52
C GLY A 518 1.75 24.60 10.15
N GLY A 519 0.49 24.16 10.15
CA GLY A 519 -0.64 24.91 10.69
C GLY A 519 -1.00 26.17 9.91
N LEU A 520 -0.41 26.34 8.72
CA LEU A 520 -0.53 27.58 7.93
C LEU A 520 -1.97 27.84 7.44
N LEU A 521 -2.77 26.78 7.27
CA LEU A 521 -4.18 26.88 6.87
C LEU A 521 -5.13 27.12 8.06
N SER A 522 -4.69 26.88 9.30
CA SER A 522 -5.54 26.99 10.50
C SER A 522 -5.70 28.44 11.01
N THR A 523 -4.79 29.34 10.66
CA THR A 523 -4.68 30.69 11.21
C THR A 523 -5.50 31.75 10.49
N ILE A 524 -6.17 31.40 9.39
CA ILE A 524 -6.79 32.37 8.51
C ILE A 524 -8.30 32.36 8.66
N HIS A 525 -8.87 33.48 9.12
CA HIS A 525 -10.29 33.78 9.06
C HIS A 525 -10.58 34.63 7.84
N ILE A 526 -11.45 34.14 6.94
CA ILE A 526 -11.97 34.95 5.85
C ILE A 526 -13.35 35.48 6.27
N PRO A 527 -13.55 36.82 6.30
CA PRO A 527 -14.83 37.43 6.67
C PRO A 527 -15.95 37.19 5.65
N TYR A 528 -15.62 36.89 4.41
CA TYR A 528 -16.57 36.70 3.31
C TYR A 528 -16.26 35.40 2.55
N ALA A 529 -17.12 34.40 2.72
CA ALA A 529 -17.07 33.21 1.91
C ALA A 529 -17.45 33.52 0.47
N SER A 530 -16.61 33.16 -0.50
CA SER A 530 -17.01 33.14 -1.90
C SER A 530 -18.27 32.26 -2.06
N ALA A 531 -19.21 32.72 -2.86
CA ALA A 531 -20.45 31.97 -3.15
C ALA A 531 -20.19 30.71 -4.01
N PHE A 532 -18.94 30.46 -4.42
CA PHE A 532 -18.56 29.44 -5.39
C PHE A 532 -18.04 28.18 -4.72
N SER A 533 -18.37 27.02 -5.30
CA SER A 533 -17.85 25.70 -4.95
C SER A 533 -16.53 25.42 -5.71
N ALA A 534 -15.52 26.27 -5.55
CA ALA A 534 -14.19 26.03 -6.07
C ALA A 534 -13.46 25.00 -5.17
N PRO A 535 -12.38 24.33 -5.61
CA PRO A 535 -11.53 23.56 -4.71
C PRO A 535 -11.14 24.39 -3.49
N MET A 536 -11.59 23.96 -2.29
CA MET A 536 -11.58 24.78 -1.08
C MET A 536 -11.20 23.98 0.14
N PHE A 537 -10.42 24.61 1.02
CA PHE A 537 -10.10 24.07 2.33
C PHE A 537 -11.16 24.43 3.38
N TYR A 538 -11.41 23.45 4.25
CA TYR A 538 -12.29 23.56 5.40
C TYR A 538 -11.55 23.13 6.64
N LYS A 539 -11.89 23.70 7.79
CA LYS A 539 -11.37 23.30 9.10
C LYS A 539 -12.50 22.94 10.06
N GLY A 540 -12.20 22.01 10.96
CA GLY A 540 -13.05 21.63 12.07
C GLY A 540 -12.21 21.26 13.28
N SER A 541 -12.86 21.16 14.43
CA SER A 541 -12.19 20.87 15.69
C SER A 541 -12.97 19.80 16.45
N LEU A 542 -12.31 18.68 16.75
CA LEU A 542 -12.85 17.64 17.59
C LEU A 542 -12.22 17.73 18.99
N ILE A 543 -13.05 17.93 19.99
CA ILE A 543 -12.65 17.84 21.42
C ILE A 543 -13.17 16.50 21.95
N ILE A 544 -12.25 15.62 22.33
CA ILE A 544 -12.61 14.33 22.90
C ILE A 544 -13.02 14.51 24.35
N PRO A 545 -14.18 13.98 24.78
CA PRO A 545 -14.65 14.13 26.15
C PRO A 545 -13.65 13.61 27.18
N THR A 546 -13.40 14.39 28.22
CA THR A 546 -12.59 13.99 29.36
C THR A 546 -13.48 13.25 30.38
N GLY A 547 -12.91 12.30 31.14
CA GLY A 547 -13.63 11.53 32.17
C GLY A 547 -14.38 10.29 31.64
N ILE A 548 -14.30 9.99 30.32
CA ILE A 548 -14.70 8.71 29.77
C ILE A 548 -13.44 7.84 29.73
N PRO A 549 -13.40 6.70 30.45
CA PRO A 549 -12.26 5.80 30.40
C PRO A 549 -11.97 5.30 29.00
N ASP A 550 -10.69 5.02 28.72
CA ASP A 550 -10.20 4.41 27.48
C ASP A 550 -10.34 5.25 26.18
N LEU A 551 -10.67 6.55 26.28
CA LEU A 551 -10.58 7.43 25.11
C LEU A 551 -9.14 7.96 24.92
N PRO A 552 -8.70 8.24 23.65
CA PRO A 552 -9.46 8.06 22.42
C PRO A 552 -9.61 6.60 22.02
N GLN A 553 -10.64 6.29 21.25
CA GLN A 553 -10.84 5.00 20.58
C GLN A 553 -10.82 5.20 19.07
N ASP A 554 -10.68 4.09 18.33
CA ASP A 554 -10.86 4.09 16.88
C ASP A 554 -12.25 4.61 16.52
N THR A 555 -12.36 5.16 15.33
CA THR A 555 -13.62 5.65 14.78
C THR A 555 -13.58 5.61 13.25
N PHE A 556 -14.68 5.99 12.63
CA PHE A 556 -14.77 6.21 11.19
C PHE A 556 -15.32 7.60 10.94
N ILE A 557 -14.85 8.26 9.89
CA ILE A 557 -15.37 9.56 9.49
C ILE A 557 -16.16 9.45 8.19
N GLN A 558 -17.35 10.02 8.15
CA GLN A 558 -18.18 10.13 6.95
C GLN A 558 -18.42 11.59 6.57
N PHE A 559 -18.82 11.80 5.32
CA PHE A 559 -18.88 13.09 4.66
C PHE A 559 -20.28 13.33 4.07
N PRO A 560 -21.31 13.61 4.91
CA PRO A 560 -22.67 13.81 4.42
C PRO A 560 -22.79 15.03 3.50
N GLY A 561 -23.13 14.81 2.22
CA GLY A 561 -23.28 15.88 1.23
C GLY A 561 -21.99 16.42 0.63
N TRP A 562 -20.81 15.93 1.05
CA TRP A 562 -19.53 16.22 0.41
C TRP A 562 -19.33 15.32 -0.81
N THR A 563 -18.56 15.79 -1.78
CA THR A 563 -18.39 15.05 -3.04
C THR A 563 -17.10 14.25 -3.10
N LYS A 564 -15.96 14.92 -3.11
CA LYS A 564 -14.64 14.28 -3.28
C LYS A 564 -13.53 15.16 -2.74
N GLY A 565 -12.61 14.56 -2.02
CA GLY A 565 -11.47 15.33 -1.55
C GLY A 565 -10.43 14.53 -0.78
N GLN A 566 -9.71 15.26 0.05
CA GLN A 566 -8.63 14.75 0.90
C GLN A 566 -8.85 15.25 2.32
N ILE A 567 -8.46 14.45 3.31
CA ILE A 567 -8.61 14.82 4.72
C ILE A 567 -7.33 14.58 5.51
N TRP A 568 -7.05 15.48 6.44
CA TRP A 568 -5.99 15.41 7.45
C TRP A 568 -6.57 15.55 8.85
N ILE A 569 -6.08 14.77 9.78
CA ILE A 569 -6.39 14.89 11.21
C ILE A 569 -5.07 15.05 11.96
N ASN A 570 -4.93 16.13 12.71
CA ASN A 570 -3.69 16.50 13.42
C ASN A 570 -2.45 16.50 12.49
N GLY A 571 -2.62 16.90 11.23
CA GLY A 571 -1.57 16.89 10.22
C GLY A 571 -1.33 15.54 9.53
N PHE A 572 -1.90 14.45 10.06
CA PHE A 572 -1.82 13.14 9.44
C PHE A 572 -2.75 13.06 8.24
N ASN A 573 -2.21 12.77 7.06
CA ASN A 573 -2.98 12.60 5.83
C ASN A 573 -3.72 11.26 5.87
N LEU A 574 -5.03 11.32 6.16
CA LEU A 574 -5.85 10.11 6.29
C LEU A 574 -6.14 9.44 4.94
N GLY A 575 -6.23 10.21 3.87
CA GLY A 575 -6.50 9.72 2.54
C GLY A 575 -7.60 10.47 1.80
N ARG A 576 -7.98 9.92 0.65
CA ARG A 576 -9.07 10.42 -0.21
C ARG A 576 -10.42 9.95 0.29
N TYR A 577 -11.42 10.82 0.21
CA TYR A 577 -12.81 10.44 0.34
C TYR A 577 -13.55 10.70 -0.99
N TRP A 578 -14.49 9.82 -1.35
CA TRP A 578 -15.32 9.94 -2.54
C TRP A 578 -16.65 9.21 -2.36
N PRO A 579 -17.47 9.61 -1.38
CA PRO A 579 -18.67 8.88 -0.98
C PRO A 579 -19.71 8.75 -2.09
N VAL A 580 -19.78 9.72 -3.00
CA VAL A 580 -20.73 9.68 -4.13
C VAL A 580 -20.38 8.61 -5.16
N ARG A 581 -19.13 8.20 -5.28
CA ARG A 581 -18.71 7.06 -6.10
C ARG A 581 -18.70 5.74 -5.32
N GLY A 582 -18.22 5.77 -4.09
CA GLY A 582 -18.03 4.57 -3.30
C GLY A 582 -16.98 3.60 -3.90
N PRO A 583 -16.94 2.35 -3.41
CA PRO A 583 -17.86 1.75 -2.43
C PRO A 583 -17.64 2.24 -1.00
N GLN A 584 -16.47 2.79 -0.69
CA GLN A 584 -16.12 3.33 0.61
C GLN A 584 -16.82 4.69 0.84
N VAL A 585 -17.67 4.76 1.87
CA VAL A 585 -18.35 5.99 2.29
C VAL A 585 -17.67 6.62 3.49
N THR A 586 -17.24 5.81 4.44
CA THR A 586 -16.47 6.23 5.63
C THR A 586 -14.99 5.95 5.47
N LEU A 587 -14.12 6.74 6.12
CA LEU A 587 -12.70 6.44 6.26
C LEU A 587 -12.40 5.99 7.69
N TYR A 588 -11.56 4.97 7.84
CA TYR A 588 -11.06 4.51 9.13
C TYR A 588 -10.13 5.56 9.76
N VAL A 589 -10.36 5.85 11.04
CA VAL A 589 -9.57 6.78 11.84
C VAL A 589 -8.97 6.02 13.03
N PRO A 590 -7.69 5.66 13.00
CA PRO A 590 -7.03 4.98 14.09
C PRO A 590 -6.88 5.91 15.31
N ARG A 591 -7.07 5.37 16.51
CA ARG A 591 -6.94 6.15 17.77
C ARG A 591 -5.57 6.81 17.92
N SER A 592 -4.55 6.25 17.32
CA SER A 592 -3.16 6.72 17.44
C SER A 592 -2.91 8.12 16.86
N ILE A 593 -3.81 8.60 16.00
CA ILE A 593 -3.73 9.97 15.45
C ILE A 593 -4.58 10.98 16.23
N LEU A 594 -5.34 10.51 17.23
CA LEU A 594 -6.21 11.34 18.07
C LEU A 594 -5.55 11.63 19.42
N THR A 595 -5.93 12.75 20.04
CA THR A 595 -5.46 13.15 21.36
C THR A 595 -6.63 13.59 22.24
N THR A 596 -6.51 13.33 23.56
CA THR A 596 -7.45 13.81 24.59
C THR A 596 -6.96 15.07 25.29
N THR A 597 -5.69 15.43 25.12
CA THR A 597 -5.05 16.55 25.83
C THR A 597 -5.14 17.88 25.09
N LEU A 598 -5.35 17.81 23.79
CA LEU A 598 -5.45 18.97 22.90
C LEU A 598 -6.66 18.82 21.97
N VAL A 599 -6.99 19.91 21.30
CA VAL A 599 -8.00 19.90 20.23
C VAL A 599 -7.46 19.11 19.05
N ASN A 600 -8.24 18.18 18.51
CA ASN A 600 -7.92 17.49 17.28
C ASN A 600 -8.34 18.36 16.09
N ASN A 601 -7.36 18.80 15.32
CA ASN A 601 -7.57 19.64 14.14
C ASN A 601 -7.93 18.77 12.94
N ILE A 602 -9.03 19.10 12.28
CA ILE A 602 -9.50 18.44 11.06
C ILE A 602 -9.35 19.44 9.93
N THR A 603 -8.66 19.06 8.86
CA THR A 603 -8.53 19.83 7.63
C THR A 603 -9.08 18.99 6.47
N VAL A 604 -9.99 19.56 5.69
CA VAL A 604 -10.59 18.93 4.52
C VAL A 604 -10.34 19.81 3.31
N LEU A 605 -9.85 19.20 2.23
CA LEU A 605 -9.85 19.79 0.89
C LEU A 605 -11.01 19.18 0.10
N GLU A 606 -12.05 19.95 -0.16
CA GLU A 606 -13.15 19.56 -1.06
C GLU A 606 -12.85 20.06 -2.47
N LEU A 607 -12.93 19.17 -3.43
CA LEU A 607 -12.54 19.42 -4.82
C LEU A 607 -13.71 19.81 -5.72
N GLU A 608 -14.96 19.50 -5.32
CA GLU A 608 -16.15 19.71 -6.15
C GLU A 608 -17.25 20.46 -5.40
N ASN A 609 -18.08 19.77 -4.61
CA ASN A 609 -19.22 20.38 -3.94
C ASN A 609 -19.30 19.99 -2.46
N SER A 610 -19.41 21.00 -1.60
CA SER A 610 -19.66 20.82 -0.17
C SER A 610 -21.09 21.13 0.20
N PRO A 611 -21.63 20.61 1.30
CA PRO A 611 -22.96 20.96 1.81
C PRO A 611 -22.99 22.36 2.44
N CYS A 612 -21.87 23.06 2.54
CA CYS A 612 -21.72 24.29 3.34
C CYS A 612 -22.42 25.53 2.75
N ASN A 613 -22.86 25.46 1.50
CA ASN A 613 -23.59 26.57 0.86
C ASN A 613 -25.12 26.48 1.01
N SER A 614 -25.66 25.27 1.20
CA SER A 614 -27.11 25.03 1.16
C SER A 614 -27.62 24.06 2.22
N GLY A 615 -26.74 23.51 3.01
CA GLY A 615 -27.07 22.48 3.99
C GLY A 615 -26.24 22.57 5.27
N LYS A 616 -26.18 21.46 5.98
CA LYS A 616 -25.45 21.32 7.22
C LYS A 616 -23.97 21.08 6.94
N CYS A 617 -23.14 22.05 7.25
CA CYS A 617 -21.67 22.00 7.02
C CYS A 617 -20.98 21.17 8.11
N VAL A 618 -21.06 19.86 8.01
CA VAL A 618 -20.50 18.93 9.00
C VAL A 618 -19.77 17.76 8.35
N VAL A 619 -18.85 17.18 9.09
CA VAL A 619 -18.40 15.80 8.95
C VAL A 619 -18.85 15.03 10.19
N GLU A 620 -18.96 13.71 10.13
CA GLU A 620 -19.51 12.93 11.24
C GLU A 620 -18.60 11.74 11.57
N PHE A 621 -18.30 11.56 12.86
CA PHE A 621 -17.55 10.42 13.36
C PHE A 621 -18.51 9.36 13.89
N VAL A 622 -18.42 8.16 13.29
CA VAL A 622 -19.28 7.01 13.59
C VAL A 622 -18.48 5.79 14.03
N ASP A 623 -19.13 4.83 14.67
CA ASP A 623 -18.48 3.65 15.24
C ASP A 623 -18.42 2.43 14.31
N LYS A 624 -18.95 2.56 13.10
CA LYS A 624 -19.00 1.48 12.10
C LYS A 624 -18.65 1.99 10.71
N PRO A 625 -17.99 1.14 9.88
CA PRO A 625 -17.76 1.47 8.47
C PRO A 625 -19.08 1.42 7.70
N VAL A 626 -19.18 2.28 6.68
CA VAL A 626 -20.32 2.32 5.75
C VAL A 626 -19.81 2.08 4.33
N LEU A 627 -20.44 1.11 3.66
CA LEU A 627 -20.23 0.78 2.26
C LEU A 627 -21.54 1.00 1.51
N ASN A 628 -21.48 1.56 0.30
CA ASN A 628 -22.72 1.86 -0.44
C ASN A 628 -23.20 0.71 -1.36
N LYS A 629 -22.29 -0.17 -1.78
CA LYS A 629 -22.61 -1.34 -2.61
C LYS A 629 -21.64 -2.49 -2.31
N VAL A 630 -22.15 -3.73 -2.37
CA VAL A 630 -21.37 -4.94 -2.16
C VAL A 630 -21.62 -5.89 -3.33
N LYS A 631 -20.57 -6.58 -3.79
CA LYS A 631 -20.60 -7.61 -4.83
C LYS A 631 -20.03 -8.91 -4.30
N GLN A 632 -20.83 -9.95 -4.27
CA GLN A 632 -20.37 -11.31 -3.98
C GLN A 632 -19.56 -11.85 -5.16
N ILE A 633 -18.36 -12.36 -4.86
CA ILE A 633 -17.54 -13.08 -5.82
C ILE A 633 -17.76 -14.57 -5.57
N VAL A 634 -18.43 -15.20 -6.51
CA VAL A 634 -18.76 -16.64 -6.48
C VAL A 634 -18.17 -17.38 -7.68
N ASP A 635 -17.51 -16.67 -8.60
CA ASP A 635 -16.96 -17.21 -9.84
C ASP A 635 -15.43 -17.31 -9.77
N GLU A 636 -14.95 -18.54 -9.94
CA GLU A 636 -13.53 -18.92 -9.95
C GLU A 636 -12.71 -18.15 -11.01
N HIS A 637 -13.33 -17.82 -12.16
CA HIS A 637 -12.68 -17.11 -13.25
C HIS A 637 -12.34 -15.64 -12.93
N LYS A 638 -12.83 -15.08 -11.83
CA LYS A 638 -12.51 -13.70 -11.45
C LYS A 638 -11.08 -13.53 -10.93
N PHE A 639 -10.49 -14.59 -10.42
CA PHE A 639 -9.11 -14.60 -9.94
C PHE A 639 -8.10 -14.88 -11.06
N SER A 640 -8.56 -15.16 -12.29
CA SER A 640 -7.64 -15.28 -13.42
C SER A 640 -7.18 -13.89 -13.84
N LYS A 641 -5.90 -13.64 -13.70
CA LYS A 641 -5.24 -12.36 -14.05
C LYS A 641 -5.33 -12.02 -15.54
N GLU A 642 -5.81 -12.93 -16.39
CA GLU A 642 -6.01 -12.70 -17.84
C GLU A 642 -6.97 -11.54 -18.14
N LYS A 643 -7.90 -11.20 -17.24
CA LYS A 643 -8.80 -10.03 -17.40
C LYS A 643 -8.10 -8.67 -17.24
N PHE A 644 -6.93 -8.63 -16.63
CA PHE A 644 -6.17 -7.38 -16.43
C PHE A 644 -5.07 -7.16 -17.47
N LEU A 645 -4.90 -8.10 -18.42
CA LEU A 645 -3.87 -8.06 -19.46
C LEU A 645 -4.41 -7.75 -20.86
N LYS A 646 -5.71 -7.48 -21.01
CA LYS A 646 -6.32 -7.08 -22.29
C LYS A 646 -6.26 -5.60 -22.54
#